data_63230598f11115bcdfaa71f0a126323b
#
_entry.id   63230598f11115bcdfaa71f0a126323b
#
_cell.length_a   1.000
_cell.length_b   1.000
_cell.length_c   1.000
_cell.angle_alpha   90.00
_cell.angle_beta   90.00
_cell.angle_gamma   90.00
#
_symmetry.space_group_name_H-M   'P 1'
#
loop_
_entity.id
_entity.type
_entity.pdbx_description
1 polymer ?
#
loop_
_entity_poly.entity_id
_entity_poly.type
_entity_poly.pdbx_seq_one_letter_code
_entity_poly.pdbx_strand_id
1 'polypeptide(L)'
;MARVFPLLVAVAALAAPLQAAPTVAALTASPQSAPSTQAAPRAQPPSQRFKTAQTQSEPSFRRHVVPMMSRLGCSGRECHGSFQGRGGFQLSLFGYDFDKDHEQMSTADNGDEGEVRVNLKDPANSLLLRKGAALMSHKGKERFAKDSWEYNLLLRWIGGGAKIDVAETGEFDRLEVFPKEIVFRKPGEVAQLRVMAHWKDGTVENVTEITRFRSNDETVAAVSDSGRVTSSGKGDSHIVAFYDNGVVPVPVMLPVSDPAAYPKVVAAKNKVDELVNAKLRKVGIVPSPLCSDSEFLRRASLDVTGTLPTPQEVETFLADKTPDKRDRKIDELLGRPGYAAWWTTKLCDFTGNNPLVLRGNGLAANLGQVNFGPQLSRQWFDWVYARVQQNKPYDELAAGIVLGAMRSRPDQPYAEYVEEMSSYFQKDGVDFGKRETMPWFWARQNVQKAEDKALAFAHTFLGVRIECAQCHKHPFDQWTKQDFAQFQAFFTNISFKQGDGKGDKPLKTMTAIAASDAQPQAPAQSGEINYAGLREKIRNEATAKVDTQYREKDLKRAAEIRDEKLKELQQKLDAAAGGPEEASAALAAEIQTLKEAPLEPPALTDAEKTRRTPDLRVAYQRAEEVIVRDRIGKGEPLAWADLSAQAPKPAKPAKPAAVQASVKGSSRVITPKLLGGEAVMLETFEDVRKPLMEWLRAPENPYFAKAWVNRVWSSYFGRGLVEPADDLNLANAPSNSALFDYLATTFAGNGFDMKWLHREILRSNAYQRSWQTNPTNKVDEKNFARALVRRLPAEVVYDAIMMATDTRERLQEYPTDVADRAIGAGGTTNYVTKKAAKTPNSYALNIFGKPARQTNCDCERVMDPTLLQTIYTRNDPSLLGRIDDKRGTAWIEEAFGIKPGDRRPPEEVREAAKAAVDTVVREIFLRTLSRPPSTKELSNAGTDVLSHESPVTGARELLWTMVNTREFLVNH
;
A
#
# COMPACT_ATOMS: atom_id res chain seq x y z
N MET A 1 -34.76 -29.94 -52.59
CA MET A 1 -34.17 -30.82 -53.62
C MET A 1 -32.65 -30.80 -53.46
N ALA A 2 -32.11 -31.88 -52.95
CA ALA A 2 -31.10 -32.78 -53.54
C ALA A 2 -29.66 -32.15 -53.51
N ARG A 3 -28.64 -32.74 -53.05
CA ARG A 3 -28.06 -34.02 -52.59
C ARG A 3 -26.60 -33.66 -52.16
N VAL A 4 -26.16 -33.93 -51.04
CA VAL A 4 -25.37 -35.05 -50.44
C VAL A 4 -24.40 -35.71 -51.45
N PHE A 5 -23.06 -35.67 -51.14
CA PHE A 5 -22.16 -36.78 -51.02
C PHE A 5 -20.78 -36.40 -50.45
N PRO A 6 -20.16 -37.25 -49.67
CA PRO A 6 -18.92 -36.98 -48.91
C PRO A 6 -17.67 -37.51 -49.62
N LEU A 7 -16.50 -36.91 -49.30
CA LEU A 7 -15.21 -37.49 -49.67
C LEU A 7 -14.51 -38.07 -48.44
N LEU A 8 -14.38 -39.37 -48.40
CA LEU A 8 -13.47 -40.11 -47.52
C LEU A 8 -12.05 -39.93 -48.01
N VAL A 9 -11.15 -39.51 -47.12
CA VAL A 9 -9.70 -39.70 -47.27
C VAL A 9 -9.22 -40.52 -46.11
N ALA A 10 -8.79 -41.74 -46.41
CA ALA A 10 -8.10 -42.63 -45.47
C ALA A 10 -6.68 -42.14 -45.23
N VAL A 11 -6.29 -41.95 -43.96
CA VAL A 11 -4.90 -41.84 -43.57
C VAL A 11 -4.58 -42.99 -42.62
N ALA A 12 -3.55 -43.75 -43.03
CA ALA A 12 -3.06 -44.95 -42.38
C ALA A 12 -2.45 -44.62 -41.00
N ALA A 13 -2.81 -45.40 -40.02
CA ALA A 13 -2.27 -45.39 -38.68
C ALA A 13 -0.85 -45.98 -38.64
N LEU A 14 0.11 -45.19 -38.18
CA LEU A 14 1.38 -45.71 -37.65
C LEU A 14 1.29 -45.69 -36.11
N ALA A 15 1.20 -46.86 -35.55
CA ALA A 15 1.22 -47.09 -34.12
C ALA A 15 2.67 -47.00 -33.60
N ALA A 16 2.91 -46.05 -32.69
CA ALA A 16 4.06 -46.07 -31.80
C ALA A 16 3.58 -46.34 -30.36
N PRO A 17 4.31 -47.11 -29.54
CA PRO A 17 3.81 -47.54 -28.25
C PRO A 17 3.77 -46.42 -27.21
N LEU A 18 2.61 -46.24 -26.57
CA LEU A 18 2.49 -45.49 -25.35
C LEU A 18 3.30 -46.15 -24.24
N GLN A 19 4.28 -45.41 -23.74
CA GLN A 19 4.88 -45.69 -22.45
C GLN A 19 3.89 -45.30 -21.34
N ALA A 20 3.61 -46.25 -20.48
CA ALA A 20 2.70 -46.10 -19.35
C ALA A 20 3.25 -45.08 -18.35
N ALA A 21 2.36 -44.15 -17.94
CA ALA A 21 2.57 -43.30 -16.80
C ALA A 21 2.69 -44.14 -15.52
N PRO A 22 3.53 -43.70 -14.56
CA PRO A 22 3.63 -44.48 -13.31
C PRO A 22 2.37 -44.28 -12.47
N THR A 23 1.77 -45.39 -12.13
CA THR A 23 0.65 -45.52 -11.19
C THR A 23 1.04 -44.98 -9.84
N VAL A 24 0.31 -43.95 -9.36
CA VAL A 24 0.43 -43.46 -7.98
C VAL A 24 -0.10 -44.58 -7.06
N ALA A 25 0.81 -45.29 -6.41
CA ALA A 25 0.47 -46.24 -5.36
C ALA A 25 -0.06 -45.47 -4.14
N ALA A 26 -1.29 -45.79 -3.75
CA ALA A 26 -1.88 -45.32 -2.51
C ALA A 26 -1.03 -45.81 -1.32
N LEU A 27 -0.26 -44.92 -0.72
CA LEU A 27 0.41 -45.18 0.57
C LEU A 27 -0.63 -45.13 1.68
N THR A 28 -1.12 -46.25 2.11
CA THR A 28 -1.76 -46.46 3.40
C THR A 28 -0.72 -46.21 4.48
N ALA A 29 -0.73 -45.01 5.07
CA ALA A 29 0.11 -44.72 6.23
C ALA A 29 -0.44 -45.42 7.47
N SER A 30 0.24 -46.44 7.92
CA SER A 30 0.17 -46.91 9.30
C SER A 30 0.62 -45.80 10.26
N PRO A 31 0.12 -45.71 11.52
CA PRO A 31 0.51 -44.69 12.43
C PRO A 31 1.99 -44.84 12.78
N GLN A 32 2.81 -44.01 12.17
CA GLN A 32 4.24 -43.95 12.52
C GLN A 32 4.38 -43.33 13.90
N SER A 33 5.06 -44.10 14.73
CA SER A 33 5.68 -43.69 16.00
C SER A 33 6.27 -42.27 15.96
N ALA A 34 6.25 -41.61 17.12
CA ALA A 34 6.83 -40.30 17.36
C ALA A 34 8.14 -40.07 16.62
N PRO A 35 8.34 -38.85 16.04
CA PRO A 35 9.55 -38.59 15.29
C PRO A 35 10.77 -38.79 16.18
N SER A 36 11.62 -39.72 15.82
CA SER A 36 12.93 -39.88 16.41
C SER A 36 13.67 -38.56 16.38
N THR A 37 14.07 -38.07 17.54
CA THR A 37 15.01 -36.96 17.70
C THR A 37 16.28 -37.33 16.92
N GLN A 38 16.39 -36.84 15.69
CA GLN A 38 17.68 -36.82 15.01
C GLN A 38 18.64 -36.02 15.88
N ALA A 39 19.62 -36.69 16.46
CA ALA A 39 20.66 -36.06 17.24
C ALA A 39 21.41 -35.06 16.32
N ALA A 40 21.25 -33.79 16.58
CA ALA A 40 21.94 -32.73 15.85
C ALA A 40 23.46 -32.92 15.97
N PRO A 41 24.25 -32.50 14.98
CA PRO A 41 25.71 -32.60 15.01
C PRO A 41 26.28 -32.07 16.32
N ARG A 42 27.17 -32.80 16.96
CA ARG A 42 27.79 -32.47 18.25
C ARG A 42 28.99 -31.52 18.08
N ALA A 43 28.79 -30.36 17.40
CA ALA A 43 29.80 -29.32 17.41
C ALA A 43 29.83 -28.66 18.80
N GLN A 44 31.01 -28.45 19.39
CA GLN A 44 31.16 -27.83 20.69
C GLN A 44 30.76 -26.34 20.58
N PRO A 45 29.97 -25.82 21.54
CA PRO A 45 29.59 -24.41 21.55
C PRO A 45 30.82 -23.51 21.90
N PRO A 46 30.75 -22.20 21.60
CA PRO A 46 31.83 -21.24 21.87
C PRO A 46 32.32 -21.26 23.33
N SER A 47 31.42 -21.38 24.30
CA SER A 47 31.78 -21.46 25.74
C SER A 47 32.66 -22.65 26.09
N GLN A 48 32.54 -23.75 25.39
CA GLN A 48 33.42 -24.92 25.58
C GLN A 48 34.72 -24.78 24.81
N ARG A 49 34.66 -24.22 23.59
CA ARG A 49 35.84 -24.02 22.72
C ARG A 49 36.81 -22.98 23.29
N PHE A 50 36.29 -21.90 23.89
CA PHE A 50 37.06 -20.78 24.43
C PHE A 50 37.00 -20.71 25.98
N LYS A 51 36.82 -21.85 26.63
CA LYS A 51 36.71 -21.93 28.09
C LYS A 51 37.93 -21.37 28.79
N THR A 52 39.12 -21.47 28.19
CA THR A 52 40.40 -20.95 28.76
C THR A 52 41.15 -20.17 27.69
N ALA A 53 42.05 -19.28 28.11
CA ALA A 53 42.88 -18.49 27.20
C ALA A 53 43.90 -19.34 26.40
N GLN A 54 44.21 -20.56 26.87
CA GLN A 54 45.14 -21.50 26.26
C GLN A 54 44.50 -22.47 25.25
N THR A 55 43.22 -22.18 24.85
CA THR A 55 42.56 -22.99 23.83
C THR A 55 43.33 -23.03 22.50
N GLN A 56 43.35 -24.18 21.84
CA GLN A 56 43.94 -24.31 20.50
C GLN A 56 43.03 -23.81 19.40
N SER A 57 41.76 -23.60 19.69
CA SER A 57 40.80 -23.07 18.72
C SER A 57 41.14 -21.62 18.39
N GLU A 58 41.28 -21.29 17.11
CA GLU A 58 41.44 -19.91 16.67
C GLU A 58 40.07 -19.28 16.41
N PRO A 59 39.78 -18.10 17.01
CA PRO A 59 38.55 -17.39 16.73
C PRO A 59 38.57 -16.75 15.34
N SER A 60 37.49 -16.98 14.55
CA SER A 60 37.25 -16.26 13.32
C SER A 60 36.64 -14.87 13.63
N PHE A 61 37.09 -13.85 12.94
CA PHE A 61 36.52 -12.50 13.07
C PHE A 61 35.04 -12.49 12.65
N ARG A 62 34.76 -13.02 11.45
CA ARG A 62 33.41 -13.09 10.92
C ARG A 62 32.49 -14.04 11.68
N ARG A 63 32.96 -15.26 11.95
CA ARG A 63 32.12 -16.32 12.54
C ARG A 63 31.91 -16.16 14.04
N HIS A 64 32.86 -15.54 14.77
CA HIS A 64 32.85 -15.53 16.23
C HIS A 64 32.88 -14.12 16.83
N VAL A 65 33.86 -13.26 16.45
CA VAL A 65 34.07 -11.96 17.09
C VAL A 65 32.91 -11.01 16.84
N VAL A 66 32.56 -10.76 15.56
CA VAL A 66 31.50 -9.82 15.20
C VAL A 66 30.12 -10.27 15.71
N PRO A 67 29.69 -11.54 15.53
CA PRO A 67 28.41 -12.01 16.09
C PRO A 67 28.34 -11.91 17.60
N MET A 68 29.42 -12.25 18.32
CA MET A 68 29.49 -12.11 19.77
C MET A 68 29.33 -10.65 20.20
N MET A 69 30.03 -9.72 19.58
CA MET A 69 29.93 -8.29 19.87
C MET A 69 28.52 -7.76 19.55
N SER A 70 27.89 -8.25 18.48
CA SER A 70 26.51 -7.91 18.14
C SER A 70 25.52 -8.43 19.20
N ARG A 71 25.67 -9.68 19.66
CA ARG A 71 24.87 -10.26 20.75
C ARG A 71 25.03 -9.46 22.05
N LEU A 72 26.26 -9.07 22.39
CA LEU A 72 26.57 -8.27 23.59
C LEU A 72 26.08 -6.81 23.47
N GLY A 73 25.51 -6.41 22.32
CA GLY A 73 24.96 -5.08 22.07
C GLY A 73 26.03 -4.02 21.75
N CYS A 74 27.29 -4.39 21.53
CA CYS A 74 28.36 -3.45 21.22
C CYS A 74 28.11 -2.69 19.92
N SER A 75 27.64 -3.39 18.88
CA SER A 75 27.25 -2.80 17.58
C SER A 75 25.80 -2.29 17.54
N GLY A 76 25.15 -2.19 18.69
CA GLY A 76 23.79 -1.64 18.81
C GLY A 76 23.75 -0.11 18.69
N ARG A 77 22.57 0.44 18.35
CA ARG A 77 22.32 1.88 18.16
C ARG A 77 22.69 2.71 19.42
N GLU A 78 22.47 2.17 20.60
CA GLU A 78 22.75 2.87 21.86
C GLU A 78 24.25 2.89 22.24
N CYS A 79 25.04 2.07 21.56
CA CYS A 79 26.46 1.91 21.79
C CYS A 79 27.29 2.36 20.59
N HIS A 80 28.16 1.49 20.06
CA HIS A 80 29.09 1.86 18.99
C HIS A 80 28.50 1.76 17.58
N GLY A 81 27.31 1.18 17.39
CA GLY A 81 26.57 1.14 16.11
C GLY A 81 25.78 2.42 15.79
N SER A 82 25.84 3.47 16.62
CA SER A 82 25.25 4.77 16.33
C SER A 82 26.01 5.49 15.21
N PHE A 83 25.36 6.48 14.57
CA PHE A 83 25.92 7.20 13.41
C PHE A 83 27.31 7.81 13.67
N GLN A 84 27.59 8.29 14.88
CA GLN A 84 28.87 8.85 15.27
C GLN A 84 29.77 7.88 16.07
N GLY A 85 29.24 6.74 16.50
CA GLY A 85 29.85 5.89 17.50
C GLY A 85 29.92 6.55 18.88
N ARG A 86 30.03 5.79 19.95
CA ARG A 86 30.29 6.36 21.28
C ARG A 86 31.78 6.33 21.58
N GLY A 87 32.32 7.45 22.04
CA GLY A 87 33.74 7.61 22.35
C GLY A 87 34.63 7.45 21.12
N GLY A 88 34.23 7.93 19.97
CA GLY A 88 35.03 7.83 18.74
C GLY A 88 35.15 6.40 18.16
N PHE A 89 34.55 5.40 18.78
CA PHE A 89 34.51 4.01 18.28
C PHE A 89 33.23 3.75 17.56
N GLN A 90 33.25 3.65 16.22
CA GLN A 90 32.11 3.48 15.39
C GLN A 90 32.09 2.09 14.71
N LEU A 91 31.25 1.20 15.20
CA LEU A 91 30.97 -0.08 14.54
C LEU A 91 29.82 0.03 13.53
N SER A 92 29.78 -0.88 12.60
CA SER A 92 28.60 -1.03 11.74
C SER A 92 27.38 -1.50 12.55
N LEU A 93 26.23 -0.91 12.31
CA LEU A 93 25.00 -1.27 13.05
C LEU A 93 24.64 -2.74 12.79
N PHE A 94 24.57 -3.56 13.84
CA PHE A 94 24.37 -5.01 13.80
C PHE A 94 25.53 -5.83 13.18
N GLY A 95 26.73 -5.26 13.01
CA GLY A 95 27.91 -6.01 12.57
C GLY A 95 27.80 -6.57 11.15
N TYR A 96 27.57 -5.71 10.14
CA TYR A 96 27.42 -6.13 8.75
C TYR A 96 28.58 -5.76 7.83
N ASP A 97 29.38 -4.76 8.21
CA ASP A 97 30.51 -4.24 7.46
C ASP A 97 31.82 -4.67 8.16
N PHE A 98 32.28 -5.86 7.83
CA PHE A 98 33.41 -6.48 8.50
C PHE A 98 34.71 -5.69 8.32
N ASP A 99 34.95 -5.12 7.13
CA ASP A 99 36.13 -4.32 6.85
C ASP A 99 36.15 -3.07 7.73
N LYS A 100 35.03 -2.34 7.80
CA LYS A 100 34.89 -1.17 8.65
C LYS A 100 35.01 -1.51 10.13
N ASP A 101 34.38 -2.58 10.58
CA ASP A 101 34.40 -3.00 11.98
C ASP A 101 35.80 -3.40 12.40
N HIS A 102 36.52 -4.12 11.53
CA HIS A 102 37.94 -4.48 11.78
C HIS A 102 38.87 -3.25 11.79
N GLU A 103 38.69 -2.33 10.82
CA GLU A 103 39.46 -1.08 10.79
C GLU A 103 39.25 -0.28 12.07
N GLN A 104 38.00 -0.11 12.50
CA GLN A 104 37.65 0.63 13.72
C GLN A 104 38.22 -0.03 14.99
N MET A 105 38.30 -1.36 15.06
CA MET A 105 38.88 -2.07 16.17
C MET A 105 40.41 -1.95 16.18
N SER A 106 41.03 -2.00 15.00
CA SER A 106 42.50 -2.00 14.85
C SER A 106 43.11 -0.60 14.88
N THR A 107 42.32 0.47 14.65
CA THR A 107 42.81 1.85 14.67
C THR A 107 43.12 2.28 16.11
N ALA A 108 44.30 2.93 16.31
CA ALA A 108 44.67 3.52 17.57
C ALA A 108 43.70 4.63 17.99
N ASP A 109 43.33 4.66 19.26
CA ASP A 109 42.51 5.76 19.79
C ASP A 109 43.39 6.99 19.94
N ASN A 110 43.00 8.12 19.36
CA ASN A 110 43.78 9.38 19.43
C ASN A 110 43.56 10.15 20.75
N GLY A 111 42.91 9.55 21.73
CA GLY A 111 42.67 10.12 23.05
C GLY A 111 43.50 9.44 24.13
N ASP A 112 44.21 10.19 24.88
CA ASP A 112 45.03 9.86 26.07
C ASP A 112 46.08 8.75 25.91
N GLU A 113 47.34 9.18 25.88
CA GLU A 113 48.57 8.49 26.21
C GLU A 113 48.67 6.99 25.84
N GLY A 114 48.66 6.66 24.55
CA GLY A 114 49.09 5.35 24.08
C GLY A 114 48.16 4.15 24.32
N GLU A 115 46.93 4.36 24.75
CA GLU A 115 45.93 3.29 24.87
C GLU A 115 45.35 2.93 23.48
N VAL A 116 45.45 1.67 23.08
CA VAL A 116 44.96 1.17 21.79
C VAL A 116 43.82 0.19 22.00
N ARG A 117 42.83 0.21 21.07
CA ARG A 117 41.66 -0.69 21.15
C ARG A 117 42.09 -2.15 21.09
N VAL A 118 43.00 -2.48 20.22
CA VAL A 118 43.63 -3.81 20.09
C VAL A 118 45.15 -3.68 20.25
N ASN A 119 45.68 -4.22 21.32
CA ASN A 119 47.12 -4.23 21.63
C ASN A 119 47.72 -5.61 21.30
N LEU A 120 48.39 -5.71 20.17
CA LEU A 120 48.98 -6.98 19.72
C LEU A 120 50.24 -7.39 20.56
N LYS A 121 50.90 -6.42 21.23
CA LYS A 121 52.08 -6.70 22.06
C LYS A 121 51.66 -7.19 23.46
N ASP A 122 50.57 -6.68 23.97
CA ASP A 122 50.03 -7.05 25.27
C ASP A 122 48.51 -7.17 25.15
N PRO A 123 47.98 -8.29 24.64
CA PRO A 123 46.55 -8.50 24.34
C PRO A 123 45.62 -8.22 25.51
N ALA A 124 46.05 -8.55 26.76
CA ALA A 124 45.25 -8.34 27.95
C ALA A 124 45.03 -6.84 28.28
N ASN A 125 45.92 -5.95 27.83
CA ASN A 125 45.80 -4.49 27.99
C ASN A 125 45.06 -3.80 26.84
N SER A 126 44.44 -4.51 25.93
CA SER A 126 43.56 -3.94 24.89
C SER A 126 42.35 -3.22 25.51
N LEU A 127 42.03 -1.99 25.05
CA LEU A 127 40.85 -1.26 25.51
C LEU A 127 39.53 -2.06 25.27
N LEU A 128 39.48 -2.85 24.19
CA LEU A 128 38.33 -3.69 23.87
C LEU A 128 38.03 -4.68 25.01
N LEU A 129 39.07 -5.30 25.59
CA LEU A 129 38.97 -6.21 26.74
C LEU A 129 38.69 -5.47 28.05
N ARG A 130 39.52 -4.42 28.32
CA ARG A 130 39.45 -3.71 29.61
C ARG A 130 38.14 -2.98 29.80
N LYS A 131 37.60 -2.32 28.75
CA LYS A 131 36.29 -1.65 28.78
C LYS A 131 35.15 -2.65 28.78
N GLY A 132 35.21 -3.69 27.94
CA GLY A 132 34.19 -4.74 27.87
C GLY A 132 33.97 -5.49 29.17
N ALA A 133 35.06 -5.79 29.89
CA ALA A 133 35.06 -6.43 31.21
C ALA A 133 34.94 -5.46 32.40
N ALA A 134 34.63 -4.19 32.16
CA ALA A 134 34.55 -3.13 33.19
C ALA A 134 35.78 -3.00 34.07
N LEU A 135 36.97 -3.41 33.62
CA LEU A 135 38.25 -3.23 34.33
C LEU A 135 38.70 -1.76 34.28
N MET A 136 38.02 -0.93 33.57
CA MET A 136 38.12 0.51 33.53
C MET A 136 36.74 1.13 33.23
N SER A 137 36.60 2.44 33.43
CA SER A 137 35.33 3.15 33.23
C SER A 137 34.76 2.94 31.83
N HIS A 138 33.55 2.40 31.77
CA HIS A 138 32.79 2.14 30.52
C HIS A 138 31.33 2.49 30.71
N LYS A 139 30.83 3.49 29.97
CA LYS A 139 29.39 3.87 30.03
C LYS A 139 28.45 2.74 29.59
N GLY A 140 28.97 1.78 28.83
CA GLY A 140 28.25 0.56 28.42
C GLY A 140 28.13 -0.49 29.52
N LYS A 141 28.71 -0.26 30.71
CA LYS A 141 28.82 -1.23 31.80
C LYS A 141 29.63 -2.48 31.42
N GLU A 142 29.60 -3.48 32.27
CA GLU A 142 30.18 -4.80 31.99
C GLU A 142 29.36 -5.51 30.90
N ARG A 143 30.04 -6.02 29.88
CA ARG A 143 29.47 -6.81 28.79
C ARG A 143 29.78 -8.29 28.90
N PHE A 144 30.93 -8.60 29.49
CA PHE A 144 31.41 -9.96 29.82
C PHE A 144 32.35 -9.88 31.01
N ALA A 145 32.38 -10.94 31.82
CA ALA A 145 33.28 -11.01 32.97
C ALA A 145 34.70 -11.27 32.52
N LYS A 146 35.69 -10.77 33.31
CA LYS A 146 37.07 -11.15 33.14
C LYS A 146 37.21 -12.69 33.24
N ASP A 147 38.05 -13.27 32.37
CA ASP A 147 38.29 -14.73 32.25
C ASP A 147 37.05 -15.57 31.83
N SER A 148 35.94 -14.93 31.44
CA SER A 148 34.85 -15.62 30.82
C SER A 148 35.24 -16.13 29.40
N TRP A 149 34.43 -16.96 28.80
CA TRP A 149 34.70 -17.50 27.48
C TRP A 149 34.68 -16.37 26.40
N GLU A 150 33.86 -15.33 26.57
CA GLU A 150 33.84 -14.15 25.72
C GLU A 150 35.16 -13.37 25.82
N TYR A 151 35.64 -13.19 27.06
CA TYR A 151 36.95 -12.57 27.31
C TYR A 151 38.08 -13.38 26.67
N ASN A 152 38.09 -14.69 26.88
CA ASN A 152 39.10 -15.61 26.34
C ASN A 152 39.05 -15.66 24.80
N LEU A 153 37.88 -15.62 24.19
CA LEU A 153 37.71 -15.56 22.74
C LEU A 153 38.40 -14.30 22.17
N LEU A 154 38.10 -13.13 22.72
CA LEU A 154 38.73 -11.87 22.27
C LEU A 154 40.24 -11.86 22.55
N LEU A 155 40.65 -12.30 23.74
CA LEU A 155 42.08 -12.40 24.11
C LEU A 155 42.84 -13.30 23.12
N ARG A 156 42.26 -14.43 22.75
CA ARG A 156 42.84 -15.35 21.78
C ARG A 156 42.91 -14.76 20.38
N TRP A 157 41.85 -14.08 19.94
CA TRP A 157 41.81 -13.40 18.63
C TRP A 157 42.86 -12.31 18.54
N ILE A 158 42.96 -11.46 19.57
CA ILE A 158 44.02 -10.41 19.64
C ILE A 158 45.40 -11.04 19.65
N GLY A 159 45.63 -12.05 20.50
CA GLY A 159 46.92 -12.77 20.60
C GLY A 159 47.29 -13.53 19.33
N GLY A 160 46.34 -13.92 18.51
CA GLY A 160 46.52 -14.51 17.16
C GLY A 160 46.79 -13.46 16.07
N GLY A 161 46.93 -12.17 16.42
CA GLY A 161 47.26 -11.06 15.52
C GLY A 161 46.01 -10.29 15.05
N ALA A 162 44.88 -10.47 15.68
CA ALA A 162 43.59 -9.79 15.39
C ALA A 162 43.25 -9.80 13.88
N LYS A 163 43.40 -10.94 13.26
CA LYS A 163 43.24 -11.09 11.81
C LYS A 163 41.77 -10.93 11.36
N ILE A 164 41.59 -10.37 10.16
CA ILE A 164 40.32 -10.41 9.44
C ILE A 164 40.38 -11.59 8.47
N ASP A 165 39.44 -12.50 8.60
CA ASP A 165 39.40 -13.79 7.85
C ASP A 165 38.17 -13.93 6.96
N VAL A 166 37.53 -12.79 6.61
CA VAL A 166 36.26 -12.78 5.83
C VAL A 166 36.43 -13.47 4.47
N ALA A 167 37.57 -13.25 3.81
CA ALA A 167 37.85 -13.85 2.50
C ALA A 167 38.10 -15.37 2.57
N GLU A 168 38.56 -15.87 3.73
CA GLU A 168 38.98 -17.26 3.94
C GLU A 168 37.87 -18.13 4.52
N THR A 169 36.88 -17.53 5.19
CA THR A 169 35.84 -18.23 5.93
C THR A 169 34.68 -18.76 5.11
N GLY A 170 34.68 -18.53 3.81
CA GLY A 170 33.55 -18.91 2.95
C GLY A 170 32.30 -18.06 3.17
N GLU A 171 31.31 -18.23 2.31
CA GLU A 171 30.03 -17.56 2.46
C GLU A 171 29.12 -18.29 3.45
N PHE A 172 28.35 -17.53 4.22
CA PHE A 172 27.27 -18.05 5.05
C PHE A 172 26.19 -18.67 4.13
N ASP A 173 25.77 -19.91 4.44
CA ASP A 173 24.72 -20.61 3.67
C ASP A 173 23.35 -20.48 4.35
N ARG A 174 23.22 -21.06 5.54
CA ARG A 174 21.93 -21.05 6.25
C ARG A 174 22.08 -21.26 7.75
N LEU A 175 21.02 -20.93 8.47
CA LEU A 175 20.88 -21.15 9.90
C LEU A 175 19.84 -22.24 10.17
N GLU A 176 20.17 -23.22 11.01
CA GLU A 176 19.22 -24.20 11.49
C GLU A 176 19.03 -24.06 12.99
N VAL A 177 17.78 -24.05 13.45
CA VAL A 177 17.44 -23.94 14.86
C VAL A 177 16.66 -25.18 15.31
N PHE A 178 17.02 -25.73 16.47
CA PHE A 178 16.39 -26.88 17.07
C PHE A 178 15.95 -26.55 18.50
N PRO A 179 14.75 -27.04 18.93
CA PRO A 179 13.73 -27.71 18.12
C PRO A 179 13.11 -26.76 17.08
N LYS A 180 12.48 -27.31 16.05
CA LYS A 180 11.81 -26.49 15.00
C LYS A 180 10.51 -25.82 15.47
N GLU A 181 9.92 -26.30 16.57
CA GLU A 181 8.71 -25.80 17.23
C GLU A 181 8.78 -26.14 18.72
N ILE A 182 8.27 -25.28 19.57
CA ILE A 182 8.16 -25.51 21.03
C ILE A 182 6.69 -25.47 21.42
N VAL A 183 6.20 -26.58 21.99
CA VAL A 183 4.84 -26.64 22.57
C VAL A 183 4.99 -26.88 24.07
N PHE A 184 4.67 -25.87 24.86
CA PHE A 184 4.67 -25.94 26.31
C PHE A 184 3.40 -26.54 26.88
N ARG A 185 3.47 -27.13 28.06
CA ARG A 185 2.34 -27.72 28.77
C ARG A 185 1.84 -26.83 29.90
N LYS A 186 2.72 -26.01 30.48
CA LYS A 186 2.41 -25.14 31.62
C LYS A 186 3.26 -23.86 31.61
N PRO A 187 2.81 -22.77 32.22
CA PRO A 187 3.62 -21.58 32.43
C PRO A 187 4.90 -21.91 33.23
N GLY A 188 6.00 -21.23 32.92
CA GLY A 188 7.32 -21.44 33.56
C GLY A 188 8.09 -22.66 33.06
N GLU A 189 7.53 -23.46 32.14
CA GLU A 189 8.26 -24.55 31.49
C GLU A 189 9.35 -23.97 30.59
N VAL A 190 10.48 -24.67 30.52
CA VAL A 190 11.69 -24.19 29.85
C VAL A 190 12.09 -25.14 28.71
N ALA A 191 12.49 -24.58 27.59
CA ALA A 191 13.10 -25.28 26.48
C ALA A 191 14.41 -24.59 26.07
N GLN A 192 15.40 -25.36 25.61
CA GLN A 192 16.67 -24.85 25.14
C GLN A 192 16.73 -24.87 23.62
N LEU A 193 16.94 -23.72 22.99
CA LEU A 193 17.25 -23.63 21.58
C LEU A 193 18.72 -23.97 21.35
N ARG A 194 18.99 -24.62 20.23
CA ARG A 194 20.30 -24.85 19.68
C ARG A 194 20.34 -24.36 18.24
N VAL A 195 21.35 -23.56 17.93
CA VAL A 195 21.50 -22.89 16.63
C VAL A 195 22.76 -23.41 15.96
N MET A 196 22.60 -23.92 14.73
CA MET A 196 23.66 -24.43 13.89
C MET A 196 23.82 -23.54 12.65
N ALA A 197 25.00 -22.98 12.44
CA ALA A 197 25.34 -22.25 11.25
C ALA A 197 25.99 -23.17 10.23
N HIS A 198 25.51 -23.12 8.99
CA HIS A 198 26.07 -23.84 7.84
C HIS A 198 26.75 -22.85 6.91
N TRP A 199 27.92 -23.23 6.42
CA TRP A 199 28.74 -22.43 5.54
C TRP A 199 28.93 -23.14 4.21
N LYS A 200 29.09 -22.38 3.11
CA LYS A 200 29.25 -22.98 1.76
C LYS A 200 30.50 -23.84 1.60
N ASP A 201 31.50 -23.66 2.48
CA ASP A 201 32.68 -24.54 2.54
C ASP A 201 32.40 -25.91 3.19
N GLY A 202 31.16 -26.18 3.58
CA GLY A 202 30.75 -27.39 4.25
C GLY A 202 30.90 -27.36 5.78
N THR A 203 31.46 -26.33 6.34
CA THR A 203 31.61 -26.19 7.80
C THR A 203 30.25 -26.04 8.47
N VAL A 204 30.08 -26.73 9.61
CA VAL A 204 28.88 -26.64 10.47
C VAL A 204 29.29 -26.33 11.90
N GLU A 205 28.81 -25.24 12.47
CA GLU A 205 29.17 -24.79 13.82
C GLU A 205 27.95 -24.59 14.71
N ASN A 206 28.11 -24.95 16.00
CA ASN A 206 27.15 -24.55 17.03
C ASN A 206 27.41 -23.11 17.45
N VAL A 207 26.49 -22.22 17.03
CA VAL A 207 26.61 -20.78 17.28
C VAL A 207 25.58 -20.26 18.29
N THR A 208 24.94 -21.15 19.03
CA THR A 208 23.84 -20.81 19.96
C THR A 208 24.20 -19.64 20.88
N GLU A 209 25.38 -19.64 21.50
CA GLU A 209 25.78 -18.66 22.51
C GLU A 209 26.27 -17.32 21.95
N ILE A 210 26.47 -17.24 20.61
CA ILE A 210 26.79 -15.99 19.89
C ILE A 210 25.65 -15.56 18.98
N THR A 211 24.49 -16.24 19.06
CA THR A 211 23.27 -15.89 18.38
C THR A 211 22.49 -14.87 19.21
N ARG A 212 21.96 -13.86 18.57
CA ARG A 212 21.03 -12.91 19.17
C ARG A 212 19.61 -13.49 19.08
N PHE A 213 18.89 -13.51 20.19
CA PHE A 213 17.51 -13.98 20.25
C PHE A 213 16.55 -12.84 20.56
N ARG A 214 15.32 -12.95 20.06
CA ARG A 214 14.23 -12.03 20.35
C ARG A 214 12.90 -12.79 20.39
N SER A 215 12.06 -12.47 21.38
CA SER A 215 10.66 -12.88 21.37
C SER A 215 9.83 -11.87 20.58
N ASN A 216 8.90 -12.36 19.75
CA ASN A 216 7.89 -11.49 19.11
C ASN A 216 6.73 -11.17 20.06
N ASP A 217 6.57 -11.98 21.14
CA ASP A 217 5.57 -11.71 22.19
C ASP A 217 6.03 -12.33 23.53
N GLU A 218 6.60 -11.51 24.40
CA GLU A 218 7.11 -11.95 25.70
C GLU A 218 6.00 -12.35 26.67
N THR A 219 4.75 -11.97 26.39
CA THR A 219 3.60 -12.41 27.19
C THR A 219 3.29 -13.89 26.96
N VAL A 220 3.72 -14.46 25.84
CA VAL A 220 3.60 -15.89 25.52
C VAL A 220 4.87 -16.65 25.93
N ALA A 221 6.04 -16.16 25.54
CA ALA A 221 7.31 -16.78 25.89
C ALA A 221 8.46 -15.75 25.87
N ALA A 222 9.30 -15.79 26.90
CA ALA A 222 10.54 -15.02 26.98
C ALA A 222 11.74 -15.86 26.57
N VAL A 223 12.81 -15.22 26.07
CA VAL A 223 14.06 -15.89 25.69
C VAL A 223 15.26 -15.17 26.30
N SER A 224 16.21 -15.95 26.86
CA SER A 224 17.50 -15.41 27.33
C SER A 224 18.52 -15.33 26.20
N ASP A 225 19.61 -14.61 26.45
CA ASP A 225 20.76 -14.51 25.53
C ASP A 225 21.44 -15.85 25.23
N SER A 226 21.24 -16.87 26.06
CA SER A 226 21.74 -18.24 25.84
C SER A 226 20.76 -19.12 25.06
N GLY A 227 19.63 -18.58 24.58
CA GLY A 227 18.63 -19.34 23.83
C GLY A 227 17.69 -20.19 24.71
N ARG A 228 17.66 -19.92 26.03
CA ARG A 228 16.73 -20.57 26.96
C ARG A 228 15.37 -19.88 26.85
N VAL A 229 14.37 -20.61 26.36
CA VAL A 229 13.00 -20.12 26.16
C VAL A 229 12.15 -20.53 27.33
N THR A 230 11.50 -19.58 28.00
CA THR A 230 10.61 -19.81 29.15
C THR A 230 9.19 -19.43 28.76
N SER A 231 8.24 -20.33 28.98
CA SER A 231 6.81 -20.04 28.77
C SER A 231 6.31 -19.03 29.80
N SER A 232 5.73 -17.92 29.30
CA SER A 232 5.15 -16.86 30.15
C SER A 232 3.64 -17.03 30.31
N GLY A 233 2.92 -17.21 29.20
CA GLY A 233 1.46 -17.27 29.20
C GLY A 233 0.88 -18.05 28.02
N LYS A 234 -0.45 -18.21 28.05
CA LYS A 234 -1.20 -18.92 27.01
C LYS A 234 -1.25 -18.15 25.70
N GLY A 235 -1.15 -18.85 24.59
CA GLY A 235 -1.15 -18.32 23.23
C GLY A 235 -0.05 -18.90 22.39
N ASP A 236 0.24 -18.26 21.27
CA ASP A 236 1.31 -18.64 20.35
C ASP A 236 2.09 -17.41 19.87
N SER A 237 3.39 -17.58 19.59
CA SER A 237 4.30 -16.54 19.15
C SER A 237 5.50 -17.18 18.43
N HIS A 238 6.54 -16.41 18.19
CA HIS A 238 7.81 -16.88 17.65
C HIS A 238 8.98 -16.34 18.47
N ILE A 239 10.00 -17.21 18.67
CA ILE A 239 11.34 -16.77 19.08
C ILE A 239 12.18 -16.70 17.82
N VAL A 240 12.80 -15.55 17.56
CA VAL A 240 13.61 -15.31 16.36
C VAL A 240 15.08 -15.39 16.73
N ALA A 241 15.85 -16.21 16.00
CA ALA A 241 17.28 -16.34 16.10
C ALA A 241 17.96 -15.56 14.96
N PHE A 242 18.96 -14.73 15.30
CA PHE A 242 19.73 -13.89 14.36
C PHE A 242 21.22 -14.20 14.48
N TYR A 243 21.81 -14.65 13.39
CA TYR A 243 23.25 -14.87 13.30
C TYR A 243 23.73 -14.66 11.87
N ASP A 244 24.78 -13.87 11.66
CA ASP A 244 25.23 -13.41 10.33
C ASP A 244 24.03 -12.83 9.53
N ASN A 245 23.74 -13.32 8.35
CA ASN A 245 22.56 -12.95 7.57
C ASN A 245 21.35 -13.89 7.81
N GLY A 246 21.52 -14.91 8.67
CA GLY A 246 20.46 -15.84 9.00
C GLY A 246 19.44 -15.25 9.97
N VAL A 247 18.15 -15.39 9.66
CA VAL A 247 17.02 -15.03 10.51
C VAL A 247 16.03 -16.17 10.50
N VAL A 248 15.85 -16.84 11.65
CA VAL A 248 14.99 -18.02 11.75
C VAL A 248 13.98 -17.86 12.88
N PRO A 249 12.70 -17.72 12.56
CA PRO A 249 11.63 -17.75 13.56
C PRO A 249 11.31 -19.20 13.96
N VAL A 250 11.22 -19.45 15.25
CA VAL A 250 10.80 -20.72 15.85
C VAL A 250 9.43 -20.52 16.47
N PRO A 251 8.38 -21.23 16.01
CA PRO A 251 7.06 -21.16 16.62
C PRO A 251 7.11 -21.65 18.09
N VAL A 252 6.51 -20.90 18.97
CA VAL A 252 6.36 -21.24 20.39
C VAL A 252 4.91 -21.08 20.81
N MET A 253 4.39 -22.01 21.60
CA MET A 253 3.01 -21.94 22.03
C MET A 253 2.81 -22.62 23.40
N LEU A 254 1.90 -22.04 24.18
CA LEU A 254 1.24 -22.68 25.29
C LEU A 254 -0.27 -22.74 25.01
N PRO A 255 -0.87 -23.89 24.78
CA PRO A 255 -2.27 -24.01 24.42
C PRO A 255 -3.21 -23.30 25.39
N VAL A 256 -4.22 -22.62 24.83
CA VAL A 256 -5.23 -21.87 25.62
C VAL A 256 -6.10 -22.81 26.42
N SER A 257 -6.45 -23.97 25.84
CA SER A 257 -7.14 -25.06 26.52
C SER A 257 -6.44 -26.39 26.21
N ASP A 258 -6.80 -27.45 26.95
CA ASP A 258 -6.27 -28.79 26.67
C ASP A 258 -6.62 -29.19 25.21
N PRO A 259 -5.64 -29.49 24.37
CA PRO A 259 -5.90 -29.95 23.01
C PRO A 259 -6.74 -31.23 22.93
N ALA A 260 -6.74 -32.06 23.98
CA ALA A 260 -7.59 -33.24 24.07
C ALA A 260 -9.09 -32.89 24.22
N ALA A 261 -9.40 -31.70 24.76
CA ALA A 261 -10.75 -31.18 24.87
C ALA A 261 -11.25 -30.53 23.54
N TYR A 262 -10.41 -30.40 22.53
CA TYR A 262 -10.80 -29.88 21.23
C TYR A 262 -11.82 -30.83 20.55
N PRO A 263 -12.86 -30.31 19.92
CA PRO A 263 -13.87 -31.16 19.26
C PRO A 263 -13.22 -32.15 18.29
N LYS A 264 -13.60 -33.43 18.37
CA LYS A 264 -13.04 -34.50 17.53
C LYS A 264 -13.26 -34.23 16.03
N VAL A 265 -14.41 -33.62 15.70
CA VAL A 265 -14.79 -33.25 14.34
C VAL A 265 -15.14 -31.78 14.32
N VAL A 266 -14.39 -31.00 13.54
CA VAL A 266 -14.72 -29.64 13.16
C VAL A 266 -14.85 -29.66 11.63
N ALA A 267 -16.01 -29.26 11.14
CA ALA A 267 -16.29 -29.30 9.70
C ALA A 267 -15.29 -28.42 8.93
N ALA A 268 -14.73 -28.98 7.88
CA ALA A 268 -13.89 -28.30 6.89
C ALA A 268 -14.61 -28.38 5.55
N LYS A 269 -14.75 -27.25 4.89
CA LYS A 269 -15.36 -27.15 3.56
C LYS A 269 -14.31 -27.23 2.45
N ASN A 270 -13.11 -26.70 2.74
CA ASN A 270 -11.99 -26.70 1.82
C ASN A 270 -10.65 -26.79 2.57
N LYS A 271 -9.55 -26.68 1.83
CA LYS A 271 -8.19 -26.77 2.39
C LYS A 271 -7.85 -25.67 3.36
N VAL A 272 -8.40 -24.46 3.19
CA VAL A 272 -8.26 -23.35 4.14
C VAL A 272 -8.75 -23.80 5.53
N ASP A 273 -9.93 -24.40 5.60
CA ASP A 273 -10.50 -24.88 6.87
C ASP A 273 -9.65 -25.97 7.52
N GLU A 274 -9.15 -26.92 6.73
CA GLU A 274 -8.28 -27.99 7.24
C GLU A 274 -7.06 -27.40 7.95
N LEU A 275 -6.38 -26.44 7.30
CA LEU A 275 -5.15 -25.83 7.81
C LEU A 275 -5.41 -24.88 8.99
N VAL A 276 -6.49 -24.11 8.96
CA VAL A 276 -6.92 -23.28 10.09
C VAL A 276 -7.29 -24.18 11.29
N ASN A 277 -8.10 -25.21 11.07
CA ASN A 277 -8.53 -26.12 12.14
C ASN A 277 -7.33 -26.90 12.72
N ALA A 278 -6.35 -27.29 11.92
CA ALA A 278 -5.12 -27.94 12.40
C ALA A 278 -4.33 -27.02 13.36
N LYS A 279 -4.19 -25.72 13.00
CA LYS A 279 -3.56 -24.73 13.89
C LYS A 279 -4.37 -24.50 15.16
N LEU A 280 -5.69 -24.29 15.04
CA LEU A 280 -6.59 -24.08 16.19
C LEU A 280 -6.53 -25.24 17.19
N ARG A 281 -6.47 -26.48 16.69
CA ARG A 281 -6.32 -27.66 17.54
C ARG A 281 -5.00 -27.63 18.32
N LYS A 282 -3.88 -27.27 17.67
CA LYS A 282 -2.57 -27.14 18.32
C LYS A 282 -2.60 -26.12 19.47
N VAL A 283 -3.19 -24.95 19.21
CA VAL A 283 -3.25 -23.87 20.21
C VAL A 283 -4.40 -24.02 21.20
N GLY A 284 -5.23 -25.07 21.07
CA GLY A 284 -6.35 -25.34 21.97
C GLY A 284 -7.47 -24.30 21.89
N ILE A 285 -7.72 -23.71 20.72
CA ILE A 285 -8.74 -22.69 20.49
C ILE A 285 -9.90 -23.29 19.72
N VAL A 286 -11.08 -23.34 20.32
CA VAL A 286 -12.31 -23.83 19.68
C VAL A 286 -12.88 -22.74 18.76
N PRO A 287 -13.18 -23.03 17.49
CA PRO A 287 -13.76 -22.04 16.60
C PRO A 287 -15.20 -21.70 16.99
N SER A 288 -15.61 -20.47 16.66
CA SER A 288 -17.01 -20.06 16.75
C SER A 288 -17.88 -20.79 15.72
N PRO A 289 -19.20 -20.93 15.93
CA PRO A 289 -20.12 -21.49 14.95
C PRO A 289 -20.17 -20.61 13.70
N LEU A 290 -20.79 -21.11 12.65
CA LEU A 290 -21.06 -20.32 11.46
C LEU A 290 -22.03 -19.17 11.78
N CYS A 291 -21.84 -18.03 11.12
CA CYS A 291 -22.72 -16.87 11.23
C CYS A 291 -24.09 -17.14 10.58
N SER A 292 -25.08 -16.32 10.95
CA SER A 292 -26.40 -16.34 10.31
C SER A 292 -26.30 -15.97 8.83
N ASP A 293 -27.36 -16.28 8.07
CA ASP A 293 -27.40 -15.94 6.65
C ASP A 293 -27.41 -14.41 6.40
N SER A 294 -28.05 -13.65 7.28
CA SER A 294 -28.03 -12.18 7.17
C SER A 294 -26.65 -11.60 7.46
N GLU A 295 -25.94 -12.09 8.47
CA GLU A 295 -24.55 -11.70 8.76
C GLU A 295 -23.64 -12.09 7.59
N PHE A 296 -23.79 -13.31 7.05
CA PHE A 296 -23.01 -13.74 5.88
C PHE A 296 -23.25 -12.84 4.68
N LEU A 297 -24.53 -12.58 4.32
CA LEU A 297 -24.85 -11.77 3.16
C LEU A 297 -24.32 -10.34 3.28
N ARG A 298 -24.51 -9.71 4.45
CA ARG A 298 -23.98 -8.38 4.74
C ARG A 298 -22.45 -8.36 4.62
N ARG A 299 -21.76 -9.28 5.29
CA ARG A 299 -20.32 -9.38 5.30
C ARG A 299 -19.76 -9.59 3.90
N ALA A 300 -20.27 -10.57 3.18
CA ALA A 300 -19.80 -10.89 1.83
C ALA A 300 -20.05 -9.73 0.86
N SER A 301 -21.21 -9.07 0.91
CA SER A 301 -21.51 -7.91 0.07
C SER A 301 -20.56 -6.75 0.33
N LEU A 302 -20.33 -6.39 1.59
CA LEU A 302 -19.40 -5.30 1.98
C LEU A 302 -17.95 -5.62 1.62
N ASP A 303 -17.50 -6.84 1.87
CA ASP A 303 -16.10 -7.23 1.66
C ASP A 303 -15.78 -7.39 0.16
N VAL A 304 -16.68 -7.97 -0.60
CA VAL A 304 -16.48 -8.26 -2.02
C VAL A 304 -16.74 -7.05 -2.89
N THR A 305 -17.85 -6.34 -2.66
CA THR A 305 -18.30 -5.27 -3.55
C THR A 305 -18.25 -3.87 -2.94
N GLY A 306 -17.89 -3.73 -1.67
CA GLY A 306 -17.94 -2.44 -0.95
C GLY A 306 -19.37 -1.87 -0.83
N THR A 307 -20.40 -2.70 -0.89
CA THR A 307 -21.80 -2.28 -0.99
C THR A 307 -22.66 -3.09 -0.04
N LEU A 308 -23.67 -2.46 0.57
CA LEU A 308 -24.71 -3.19 1.29
C LEU A 308 -25.56 -4.01 0.29
N PRO A 309 -26.14 -5.16 0.69
CA PRO A 309 -27.17 -5.80 -0.10
C PRO A 309 -28.44 -4.95 -0.08
N THR A 310 -29.21 -4.96 -1.18
CA THR A 310 -30.52 -4.30 -1.21
C THR A 310 -31.54 -5.01 -0.32
N PRO A 311 -32.60 -4.35 0.16
CA PRO A 311 -33.67 -5.00 0.90
C PRO A 311 -34.22 -6.26 0.20
N GLN A 312 -34.45 -6.17 -1.09
CA GLN A 312 -34.96 -7.28 -1.94
C GLN A 312 -33.96 -8.46 -1.96
N GLU A 313 -32.65 -8.17 -2.05
CA GLU A 313 -31.63 -9.23 -2.01
C GLU A 313 -31.60 -9.92 -0.66
N VAL A 314 -31.72 -9.17 0.45
CA VAL A 314 -31.79 -9.75 1.80
C VAL A 314 -32.99 -10.70 1.92
N GLU A 315 -34.17 -10.26 1.53
CA GLU A 315 -35.37 -11.07 1.61
C GLU A 315 -35.31 -12.32 0.74
N THR A 316 -34.86 -12.17 -0.50
CA THR A 316 -34.68 -13.29 -1.44
C THR A 316 -33.67 -14.30 -0.90
N PHE A 317 -32.53 -13.84 -0.40
CA PHE A 317 -31.49 -14.72 0.13
C PHE A 317 -31.92 -15.46 1.38
N LEU A 318 -32.67 -14.81 2.27
CA LEU A 318 -33.18 -15.44 3.50
C LEU A 318 -34.32 -16.44 3.20
N ALA A 319 -35.08 -16.20 2.16
CA ALA A 319 -36.13 -17.11 1.70
C ALA A 319 -35.57 -18.37 1.02
N ASP A 320 -34.45 -18.28 0.35
CA ASP A 320 -33.78 -19.41 -0.31
C ASP A 320 -33.30 -20.43 0.74
N LYS A 321 -33.71 -21.68 0.59
CA LYS A 321 -33.35 -22.80 1.51
C LYS A 321 -32.39 -23.81 0.88
N THR A 322 -31.86 -23.51 -0.30
CA THR A 322 -30.91 -24.40 -0.97
C THR A 322 -29.57 -24.40 -0.22
N PRO A 323 -28.89 -25.57 -0.12
CA PRO A 323 -27.67 -25.70 0.70
C PRO A 323 -26.47 -24.96 0.09
N ASP A 324 -26.49 -24.67 -1.21
CA ASP A 324 -25.41 -24.01 -1.95
C ASP A 324 -25.61 -22.49 -2.14
N LYS A 325 -26.65 -21.89 -1.53
CA LYS A 325 -27.01 -20.49 -1.73
C LYS A 325 -25.89 -19.51 -1.43
N ARG A 326 -25.03 -19.80 -0.40
CA ARG A 326 -23.89 -18.97 -0.06
C ARG A 326 -22.83 -19.01 -1.15
N ASP A 327 -22.55 -20.17 -1.73
CA ASP A 327 -21.58 -20.35 -2.80
C ASP A 327 -22.01 -19.63 -4.07
N ARG A 328 -23.30 -19.76 -4.46
CA ARG A 328 -23.89 -19.03 -5.58
C ARG A 328 -23.85 -17.51 -5.37
N LYS A 329 -24.12 -17.04 -4.16
CA LYS A 329 -24.05 -15.60 -3.83
C LYS A 329 -22.60 -15.08 -3.91
N ILE A 330 -21.61 -15.84 -3.49
CA ILE A 330 -20.19 -15.47 -3.66
C ILE A 330 -19.87 -15.30 -5.16
N ASP A 331 -20.26 -16.25 -6.00
CA ASP A 331 -19.99 -16.16 -7.44
C ASP A 331 -20.71 -14.98 -8.10
N GLU A 332 -21.93 -14.71 -7.69
CA GLU A 332 -22.71 -13.56 -8.15
C GLU A 332 -22.02 -12.24 -7.77
N LEU A 333 -21.61 -12.08 -6.49
CA LEU A 333 -20.92 -10.87 -6.01
C LEU A 333 -19.60 -10.64 -6.75
N LEU A 334 -18.83 -11.70 -7.02
CA LEU A 334 -17.58 -11.63 -7.79
C LEU A 334 -17.81 -11.27 -9.28
N GLY A 335 -19.03 -11.43 -9.77
CA GLY A 335 -19.45 -11.02 -11.12
C GLY A 335 -19.85 -9.54 -11.24
N ARG A 336 -20.09 -8.85 -10.14
CA ARG A 336 -20.62 -7.48 -10.12
C ARG A 336 -19.60 -6.40 -10.47
N PRO A 337 -20.02 -5.29 -11.10
CA PRO A 337 -19.17 -4.10 -11.28
C PRO A 337 -18.61 -3.56 -9.96
N GLY A 338 -19.36 -3.67 -8.86
CA GLY A 338 -18.93 -3.29 -7.52
C GLY A 338 -17.67 -4.03 -7.04
N TYR A 339 -17.53 -5.34 -7.38
CA TYR A 339 -16.30 -6.08 -7.12
C TYR A 339 -15.10 -5.42 -7.83
N ALA A 340 -15.26 -5.17 -9.13
CA ALA A 340 -14.16 -4.56 -9.89
C ALA A 340 -13.79 -3.17 -9.37
N ALA A 341 -14.77 -2.33 -9.02
CA ALA A 341 -14.56 -0.99 -8.50
C ALA A 341 -13.85 -1.01 -7.12
N TRP A 342 -14.34 -1.84 -6.21
CA TRP A 342 -13.78 -1.92 -4.86
C TRP A 342 -12.35 -2.47 -4.84
N TRP A 343 -12.10 -3.56 -5.58
CA TRP A 343 -10.75 -4.15 -5.64
C TRP A 343 -9.79 -3.29 -6.46
N THR A 344 -10.28 -2.54 -7.45
CA THR A 344 -9.48 -1.48 -8.09
C THR A 344 -9.07 -0.39 -7.10
N THR A 345 -9.98 0.06 -6.23
CA THR A 345 -9.67 1.05 -5.20
C THR A 345 -8.58 0.55 -4.27
N LYS A 346 -8.64 -0.72 -3.82
CA LYS A 346 -7.59 -1.35 -3.01
C LYS A 346 -6.26 -1.46 -3.78
N LEU A 347 -6.29 -1.91 -5.04
CA LEU A 347 -5.09 -1.93 -5.89
C LEU A 347 -4.47 -0.54 -6.05
N CYS A 348 -5.28 0.50 -6.19
CA CYS A 348 -4.81 1.88 -6.25
C CYS A 348 -4.17 2.36 -4.94
N ASP A 349 -4.62 1.87 -3.78
CA ASP A 349 -4.04 2.23 -2.49
C ASP A 349 -2.58 1.77 -2.41
N PHE A 350 -2.27 0.51 -2.66
CA PHE A 350 -0.89 0.01 -2.53
C PHE A 350 -0.02 0.18 -3.78
N THR A 351 -0.58 0.49 -4.94
CA THR A 351 0.21 0.91 -6.10
C THR A 351 0.52 2.41 -6.10
N GLY A 352 -0.11 3.21 -5.22
CA GLY A 352 0.18 4.64 -5.05
C GLY A 352 -0.43 5.53 -6.13
N ASN A 353 -1.66 5.23 -6.59
CA ASN A 353 -2.40 6.09 -7.52
C ASN A 353 -2.87 7.37 -6.84
N ASN A 354 -2.00 8.40 -6.85
CA ASN A 354 -2.23 9.69 -6.19
C ASN A 354 -2.14 10.85 -7.20
N PRO A 355 -3.21 11.60 -7.43
CA PRO A 355 -3.20 12.73 -8.38
C PRO A 355 -2.25 13.86 -8.00
N LEU A 356 -1.83 13.97 -6.73
CA LEU A 356 -0.91 15.02 -6.28
C LEU A 356 0.53 14.77 -6.75
N VAL A 357 0.93 13.51 -6.90
CA VAL A 357 2.28 13.13 -7.35
C VAL A 357 2.32 12.81 -8.86
N LEU A 358 1.16 12.77 -9.51
CA LEU A 358 1.04 12.56 -10.97
C LEU A 358 0.92 13.88 -11.73
N ARG A 359 1.59 14.93 -11.32
CA ARG A 359 1.39 16.30 -11.85
C ARG A 359 1.87 16.52 -13.26
N GLY A 360 2.06 15.60 -14.09
CA GLY A 360 2.40 15.80 -15.51
C GLY A 360 3.65 16.65 -15.82
N ASN A 361 4.31 17.26 -14.81
CA ASN A 361 5.53 18.03 -14.99
C ASN A 361 6.61 17.12 -15.55
N GLY A 362 6.92 17.30 -16.83
CA GLY A 362 7.86 16.46 -17.56
C GLY A 362 7.21 15.35 -18.39
N LEU A 363 5.91 15.06 -18.24
CA LEU A 363 5.22 14.13 -19.14
C LEU A 363 4.79 14.78 -20.45
N ALA A 364 4.40 16.06 -20.41
CA ALA A 364 4.13 16.86 -21.60
C ALA A 364 5.14 17.99 -21.64
N ALA A 365 6.12 17.82 -22.50
CA ALA A 365 7.37 18.58 -22.49
C ALA A 365 7.24 20.11 -22.66
N ASN A 366 6.12 20.64 -23.10
CA ASN A 366 6.00 22.04 -23.48
C ASN A 366 4.87 22.81 -22.78
N LEU A 367 4.28 22.24 -21.73
CA LEU A 367 3.02 22.77 -21.21
C LEU A 367 3.13 23.40 -19.82
N GLY A 368 4.29 23.87 -19.43
CA GLY A 368 4.40 24.61 -18.18
C GLY A 368 3.96 23.79 -16.97
N GLN A 369 3.09 24.37 -16.14
CA GLN A 369 2.64 23.75 -14.89
C GLN A 369 1.20 23.22 -14.98
N VAL A 370 0.76 22.74 -16.14
CA VAL A 370 -0.58 22.15 -16.27
C VAL A 370 -0.71 20.89 -15.41
N ASN A 371 -1.72 20.88 -14.56
CA ASN A 371 -1.96 19.76 -13.65
C ASN A 371 -2.85 18.69 -14.32
N PHE A 372 -2.22 17.66 -14.87
CA PHE A 372 -2.90 16.47 -15.39
C PHE A 372 -3.16 15.38 -14.33
N GLY A 373 -2.72 15.59 -13.10
CA GLY A 373 -2.80 14.58 -12.04
C GLY A 373 -4.18 13.91 -11.90
N PRO A 374 -5.29 14.66 -11.86
CA PRO A 374 -6.61 14.05 -11.77
C PRO A 374 -6.97 13.14 -12.96
N GLN A 375 -6.61 13.53 -14.18
CA GLN A 375 -6.85 12.72 -15.37
C GLN A 375 -5.97 11.47 -15.41
N LEU A 376 -4.68 11.60 -15.12
CA LEU A 376 -3.73 10.48 -15.06
C LEU A 376 -4.15 9.47 -13.98
N SER A 377 -4.59 9.97 -12.84
CA SER A 377 -5.11 9.13 -11.75
C SER A 377 -6.40 8.42 -12.17
N ARG A 378 -7.28 9.07 -12.92
CA ARG A 378 -8.51 8.46 -13.45
C ARG A 378 -8.16 7.40 -14.50
N GLN A 379 -7.27 7.68 -15.44
CA GLN A 379 -6.79 6.72 -16.44
C GLN A 379 -6.16 5.48 -15.79
N TRP A 380 -5.38 5.67 -14.72
CA TRP A 380 -4.83 4.56 -13.94
C TRP A 380 -5.95 3.71 -13.34
N PHE A 381 -6.94 4.33 -12.70
CA PHE A 381 -8.08 3.62 -12.14
C PHE A 381 -8.84 2.84 -13.22
N ASP A 382 -9.17 3.48 -14.34
CA ASP A 382 -9.94 2.85 -15.43
C ASP A 382 -9.18 1.67 -16.05
N TRP A 383 -7.85 1.78 -16.17
CA TRP A 383 -6.99 0.72 -16.67
C TRP A 383 -6.99 -0.51 -15.73
N VAL A 384 -6.87 -0.29 -14.43
CA VAL A 384 -6.92 -1.37 -13.42
C VAL A 384 -8.33 -1.96 -13.37
N TYR A 385 -9.36 -1.11 -13.38
CA TYR A 385 -10.76 -1.54 -13.34
C TYR A 385 -11.11 -2.50 -14.47
N ALA A 386 -10.73 -2.17 -15.69
CA ALA A 386 -10.98 -3.01 -16.85
C ALA A 386 -10.38 -4.42 -16.69
N ARG A 387 -9.19 -4.52 -16.08
CA ARG A 387 -8.49 -5.81 -15.87
C ARG A 387 -9.09 -6.62 -14.74
N VAL A 388 -9.45 -5.98 -13.63
CA VAL A 388 -10.13 -6.65 -12.51
C VAL A 388 -11.50 -7.14 -12.95
N GLN A 389 -12.24 -6.34 -13.70
CA GLN A 389 -13.55 -6.73 -14.24
C GLN A 389 -13.47 -7.95 -15.15
N GLN A 390 -12.46 -8.00 -16.03
CA GLN A 390 -12.18 -9.10 -16.93
C GLN A 390 -11.53 -10.31 -16.23
N ASN A 391 -11.23 -10.21 -14.94
CA ASN A 391 -10.46 -11.20 -14.19
C ASN A 391 -9.12 -11.54 -14.85
N LYS A 392 -8.39 -10.54 -15.35
CA LYS A 392 -7.05 -10.75 -15.87
C LYS A 392 -6.15 -11.32 -14.77
N PRO A 393 -5.27 -12.27 -15.07
CA PRO A 393 -4.31 -12.78 -14.11
C PRO A 393 -3.54 -11.67 -13.41
N TYR A 394 -3.30 -11.82 -12.10
CA TYR A 394 -2.62 -10.79 -11.31
C TYR A 394 -1.21 -10.49 -11.82
N ASP A 395 -0.51 -11.52 -12.31
CA ASP A 395 0.83 -11.35 -12.92
C ASP A 395 0.79 -10.57 -14.23
N GLU A 396 -0.27 -10.73 -15.05
CA GLU A 396 -0.48 -9.91 -16.26
C GLU A 396 -0.79 -8.45 -15.89
N LEU A 397 -1.61 -8.24 -14.84
CA LEU A 397 -1.89 -6.90 -14.33
C LEU A 397 -0.58 -6.24 -13.83
N ALA A 398 0.22 -6.96 -13.05
CA ALA A 398 1.51 -6.49 -12.56
C ALA A 398 2.47 -6.21 -13.73
N ALA A 399 2.52 -7.06 -14.75
CA ALA A 399 3.33 -6.85 -15.94
C ALA A 399 2.94 -5.57 -16.68
N GLY A 400 1.65 -5.30 -16.85
CA GLY A 400 1.17 -4.07 -17.47
C GLY A 400 1.56 -2.81 -16.71
N ILE A 401 1.81 -2.89 -15.40
CA ILE A 401 2.32 -1.80 -14.57
C ILE A 401 3.86 -1.74 -14.62
N VAL A 402 4.53 -2.85 -14.36
CA VAL A 402 6.01 -2.92 -14.29
C VAL A 402 6.64 -2.60 -15.63
N LEU A 403 6.14 -3.21 -16.70
CA LEU A 403 6.60 -3.00 -18.08
C LEU A 403 5.88 -1.83 -18.77
N GLY A 404 5.18 -0.99 -18.00
CA GLY A 404 4.43 0.15 -18.50
C GLY A 404 5.25 0.96 -19.50
N ALA A 405 4.68 1.21 -20.68
CA ALA A 405 5.32 1.95 -21.78
C ALA A 405 4.42 3.12 -22.19
N MET A 406 5.05 4.20 -22.66
CA MET A 406 4.32 5.36 -23.19
C MET A 406 3.82 5.09 -24.62
N ARG A 407 4.61 4.41 -25.45
CA ARG A 407 4.21 3.99 -26.80
C ARG A 407 3.40 2.70 -26.74
N SER A 408 2.44 2.54 -27.64
CA SER A 408 1.63 1.31 -27.73
C SER A 408 2.42 0.15 -28.37
N ARG A 409 3.42 0.47 -29.20
CA ARG A 409 4.39 -0.49 -29.77
C ARG A 409 5.78 0.13 -29.84
N PRO A 410 6.84 -0.68 -29.77
CA PRO A 410 8.22 -0.17 -29.75
C PRO A 410 8.62 0.67 -30.97
N ASP A 411 8.08 0.34 -32.16
CA ASP A 411 8.34 0.99 -33.45
C ASP A 411 7.33 2.10 -33.77
N GLN A 412 6.45 2.49 -32.85
CA GLN A 412 5.45 3.54 -33.09
C GLN A 412 6.13 4.88 -33.43
N PRO A 413 5.81 5.51 -34.58
CA PRO A 413 6.29 6.84 -34.92
C PRO A 413 5.92 7.89 -33.89
N TYR A 414 6.79 8.87 -33.64
CA TYR A 414 6.55 9.87 -32.59
C TYR A 414 5.26 10.68 -32.84
N ALA A 415 4.96 11.04 -34.08
CA ALA A 415 3.72 11.76 -34.43
C ALA A 415 2.46 10.95 -34.01
N GLU A 416 2.41 9.66 -34.39
CA GLU A 416 1.33 8.76 -34.05
C GLU A 416 1.19 8.58 -32.52
N TYR A 417 2.35 8.47 -31.84
CA TYR A 417 2.40 8.36 -30.37
C TYR A 417 1.83 9.61 -29.68
N VAL A 418 2.19 10.83 -30.12
CA VAL A 418 1.68 12.04 -29.47
C VAL A 418 0.20 12.29 -29.78
N GLU A 419 -0.29 11.89 -30.95
CA GLU A 419 -1.71 11.91 -31.31
C GLU A 419 -2.50 10.93 -30.43
N GLU A 420 -2.04 9.67 -30.34
CA GLU A 420 -2.65 8.65 -29.47
C GLU A 420 -2.70 9.13 -28.02
N MET A 421 -1.59 9.58 -27.47
CA MET A 421 -1.54 10.04 -26.08
C MET A 421 -2.45 11.24 -25.84
N SER A 422 -2.53 12.18 -26.80
CA SER A 422 -3.40 13.35 -26.68
C SER A 422 -4.88 12.97 -26.76
N SER A 423 -5.23 11.94 -27.56
CA SER A 423 -6.61 11.47 -27.70
C SER A 423 -7.22 10.98 -26.38
N TYR A 424 -6.41 10.44 -25.46
CA TYR A 424 -6.87 10.01 -24.13
C TYR A 424 -7.31 11.16 -23.21
N PHE A 425 -7.08 12.41 -23.62
CA PHE A 425 -7.48 13.60 -22.85
C PHE A 425 -8.64 14.36 -23.52
N GLN A 426 -9.10 13.91 -24.67
CA GLN A 426 -10.27 14.46 -25.34
C GLN A 426 -11.57 13.95 -24.67
N LYS A 427 -12.65 14.75 -24.76
CA LYS A 427 -13.93 14.43 -24.13
C LYS A 427 -14.53 13.13 -24.69
N ASP A 428 -14.45 12.93 -25.99
CA ASP A 428 -14.93 11.74 -26.70
C ASP A 428 -13.74 10.91 -27.23
N GLY A 429 -12.62 10.94 -26.51
CA GLY A 429 -11.38 10.30 -26.91
C GLY A 429 -11.37 8.78 -26.69
N VAL A 430 -10.27 8.17 -27.05
CA VAL A 430 -10.06 6.72 -26.89
C VAL A 430 -10.01 6.35 -25.40
N ASP A 431 -10.64 5.22 -25.08
CA ASP A 431 -10.64 4.68 -23.72
C ASP A 431 -9.25 4.18 -23.31
N PHE A 432 -8.62 4.86 -22.34
CA PHE A 432 -7.30 4.48 -21.81
C PHE A 432 -7.30 3.09 -21.16
N GLY A 433 -8.43 2.63 -20.64
CA GLY A 433 -8.57 1.30 -20.07
C GLY A 433 -8.26 0.16 -21.05
N LYS A 434 -8.33 0.43 -22.35
CA LYS A 434 -8.04 -0.55 -23.42
C LYS A 434 -6.55 -0.67 -23.75
N ARG A 435 -5.68 0.25 -23.27
CA ARG A 435 -4.23 0.14 -23.51
C ARG A 435 -3.69 -1.17 -22.91
N GLU A 436 -2.66 -1.73 -23.52
CA GLU A 436 -1.99 -2.92 -23.01
C GLU A 436 -1.26 -2.66 -21.70
N THR A 437 -0.58 -1.52 -21.57
CA THR A 437 0.23 -1.15 -20.40
C THR A 437 -0.17 0.19 -19.80
N MET A 438 0.23 0.40 -18.52
CA MET A 438 -0.06 1.60 -17.74
C MET A 438 1.26 2.24 -17.24
N PRO A 439 1.75 3.32 -17.87
CA PRO A 439 3.07 3.88 -17.56
C PRO A 439 3.12 4.77 -16.31
N TRP A 440 1.98 5.15 -15.75
CA TRP A 440 1.90 6.18 -14.71
C TRP A 440 2.55 5.78 -13.40
N PHE A 441 2.78 4.49 -13.14
CA PHE A 441 3.50 3.99 -11.96
C PHE A 441 4.90 4.62 -11.85
N TRP A 442 5.62 4.70 -12.97
CA TRP A 442 6.97 5.28 -13.03
C TRP A 442 6.97 6.81 -13.18
N ALA A 443 5.82 7.42 -13.51
CA ALA A 443 5.69 8.85 -13.73
C ALA A 443 5.50 9.67 -12.44
N ARG A 444 5.37 9.03 -11.29
CA ARG A 444 5.15 9.68 -10.00
C ARG A 444 6.35 10.51 -9.58
N GLN A 445 6.10 11.73 -9.08
CA GLN A 445 7.17 12.65 -8.65
C GLN A 445 7.94 12.19 -7.43
N ASN A 446 7.32 11.41 -6.55
CA ASN A 446 7.96 10.81 -5.39
C ASN A 446 8.71 9.49 -5.69
N VAL A 447 8.80 9.10 -6.97
CA VAL A 447 9.47 7.86 -7.44
C VAL A 447 10.40 8.20 -8.60
N GLN A 448 11.26 9.21 -8.43
CA GLN A 448 12.15 9.66 -9.51
C GLN A 448 13.55 9.04 -9.42
N LYS A 449 14.08 8.91 -8.22
CA LYS A 449 15.41 8.31 -8.00
C LYS A 449 15.34 6.79 -8.08
N ALA A 450 16.46 6.15 -8.34
CA ALA A 450 16.54 4.69 -8.43
C ALA A 450 16.15 4.00 -7.11
N GLU A 451 16.59 4.59 -5.97
CA GLU A 451 16.21 4.11 -4.64
C GLU A 451 14.71 4.18 -4.39
N ASP A 452 14.05 5.29 -4.75
CA ASP A 452 12.61 5.44 -4.57
C ASP A 452 11.82 4.44 -5.43
N LYS A 453 12.30 4.17 -6.66
CA LYS A 453 11.72 3.17 -7.57
C LYS A 453 11.86 1.76 -7.03
N ALA A 454 13.04 1.43 -6.47
CA ALA A 454 13.30 0.13 -5.86
C ALA A 454 12.37 -0.10 -4.65
N LEU A 455 12.21 0.90 -3.78
CA LEU A 455 11.29 0.84 -2.65
C LEU A 455 9.84 0.70 -3.10
N ALA A 456 9.40 1.54 -4.04
CA ALA A 456 8.03 1.47 -4.57
C ALA A 456 7.71 0.11 -5.19
N PHE A 457 8.66 -0.49 -5.90
CA PHE A 457 8.53 -1.84 -6.45
C PHE A 457 8.46 -2.91 -5.34
N ALA A 458 9.37 -2.85 -4.36
CA ALA A 458 9.42 -3.80 -3.26
C ALA A 458 8.13 -3.78 -2.42
N HIS A 459 7.65 -2.60 -2.03
CA HIS A 459 6.40 -2.45 -1.29
C HIS A 459 5.20 -2.95 -2.09
N THR A 460 5.10 -2.56 -3.37
CA THR A 460 3.94 -2.90 -4.20
C THR A 460 3.86 -4.40 -4.50
N PHE A 461 4.95 -4.99 -4.99
CA PHE A 461 4.92 -6.32 -5.59
C PHE A 461 5.52 -7.42 -4.70
N LEU A 462 6.43 -7.06 -3.79
CA LEU A 462 7.05 -8.04 -2.89
C LEU A 462 6.44 -8.01 -1.48
N GLY A 463 5.79 -6.92 -1.09
CA GLY A 463 5.26 -6.76 0.25
C GLY A 463 6.37 -6.75 1.32
N VAL A 464 7.55 -6.22 1.00
CA VAL A 464 8.69 -6.13 1.93
C VAL A 464 9.11 -4.68 2.11
N ARG A 465 9.55 -4.36 3.33
CA ARG A 465 10.05 -3.04 3.72
C ARG A 465 11.57 -3.11 3.83
N ILE A 466 12.26 -2.63 2.81
CA ILE A 466 13.73 -2.72 2.72
C ILE A 466 14.44 -1.38 2.92
N GLU A 467 13.75 -0.35 3.42
CA GLU A 467 14.31 0.99 3.63
C GLU A 467 15.53 0.99 4.53
N CYS A 468 15.53 0.15 5.57
CA CYS A 468 16.67 0.05 6.48
C CYS A 468 17.96 -0.40 5.76
N ALA A 469 17.80 -1.24 4.72
CA ALA A 469 18.93 -1.75 3.95
C ALA A 469 19.62 -0.69 3.06
N GLN A 470 19.05 0.51 2.92
CA GLN A 470 19.72 1.63 2.25
C GLN A 470 21.01 2.07 2.96
N CYS A 471 21.04 2.01 4.28
CA CYS A 471 22.14 2.55 5.09
C CYS A 471 22.93 1.49 5.86
N HIS A 472 22.25 0.42 6.30
CA HIS A 472 22.83 -0.63 7.14
C HIS A 472 22.12 -1.96 6.89
N LYS A 473 22.57 -3.05 7.53
CA LYS A 473 21.85 -4.33 7.48
C LYS A 473 20.45 -4.18 8.05
N HIS A 474 19.47 -4.79 7.39
CA HIS A 474 18.09 -4.80 7.88
C HIS A 474 18.02 -5.47 9.26
N PRO A 475 17.38 -4.86 10.29
CA PRO A 475 17.42 -5.36 11.66
C PRO A 475 16.62 -6.65 11.87
N PHE A 476 15.68 -6.96 10.96
CA PHE A 476 14.73 -8.07 11.07
C PHE A 476 14.71 -8.99 9.87
N ASP A 477 15.60 -8.75 8.90
CA ASP A 477 15.69 -9.54 7.68
C ASP A 477 17.15 -9.76 7.28
N GLN A 478 17.38 -10.54 6.24
CA GLN A 478 18.69 -10.90 5.73
C GLN A 478 19.36 -9.79 4.90
N TRP A 479 18.62 -8.77 4.47
CA TRP A 479 19.08 -7.77 3.49
C TRP A 479 20.16 -6.86 4.04
N THR A 480 21.26 -6.77 3.31
CA THR A 480 22.37 -5.86 3.58
C THR A 480 22.28 -4.60 2.70
N LYS A 481 23.10 -3.61 3.01
CA LYS A 481 23.29 -2.42 2.17
C LYS A 481 23.74 -2.79 0.74
N GLN A 482 24.53 -3.84 0.60
CA GLN A 482 24.99 -4.33 -0.69
C GLN A 482 23.83 -4.93 -1.49
N ASP A 483 22.98 -5.75 -0.86
CA ASP A 483 21.78 -6.32 -1.51
C ASP A 483 20.86 -5.23 -2.02
N PHE A 484 20.63 -4.19 -1.20
CA PHE A 484 19.83 -3.03 -1.62
C PHE A 484 20.46 -2.31 -2.82
N ALA A 485 21.76 -2.03 -2.79
CA ALA A 485 22.46 -1.35 -3.88
C ALA A 485 22.41 -2.17 -5.18
N GLN A 486 22.55 -3.48 -5.09
CA GLN A 486 22.45 -4.40 -6.24
C GLN A 486 21.02 -4.46 -6.80
N PHE A 487 20.01 -4.48 -5.93
CA PHE A 487 18.61 -4.44 -6.35
C PHE A 487 18.24 -3.09 -6.95
N GLN A 488 18.67 -1.98 -6.33
CA GLN A 488 18.48 -0.62 -6.84
C GLN A 488 19.04 -0.43 -8.26
N ALA A 489 20.08 -1.15 -8.62
CA ALA A 489 20.74 -1.01 -9.93
C ALA A 489 19.81 -1.31 -11.12
N PHE A 490 18.77 -2.15 -10.96
CA PHE A 490 17.73 -2.37 -11.98
C PHE A 490 16.96 -1.09 -12.35
N PHE A 491 16.83 -0.16 -11.43
CA PHE A 491 15.98 1.01 -11.56
C PHE A 491 16.72 2.28 -12.03
N THR A 492 18.03 2.21 -12.17
CA THR A 492 18.90 3.35 -12.53
C THR A 492 18.56 3.89 -13.93
N ASN A 493 18.21 3.00 -14.86
CA ASN A 493 17.97 3.34 -16.27
C ASN A 493 16.48 3.57 -16.60
N ILE A 494 15.61 3.52 -15.62
CA ILE A 494 14.19 3.84 -15.81
C ILE A 494 14.01 5.35 -15.66
N SER A 495 13.74 6.05 -16.77
CA SER A 495 13.56 7.50 -16.74
C SER A 495 12.66 7.97 -17.88
N PHE A 496 11.95 9.07 -17.64
CA PHE A 496 11.32 9.79 -18.72
C PHE A 496 12.40 10.61 -19.43
N LYS A 497 12.48 10.47 -20.76
CA LYS A 497 13.35 11.29 -21.57
C LYS A 497 12.80 12.70 -21.61
N GLN A 498 13.24 13.52 -20.67
CA GLN A 498 13.12 14.97 -20.75
C GLN A 498 14.32 15.52 -21.51
N GLY A 499 14.18 16.71 -22.14
CA GLY A 499 15.33 17.43 -22.65
C GLY A 499 16.44 17.54 -21.60
N ASP A 500 17.65 17.78 -22.00
CA ASP A 500 18.93 17.65 -21.31
C ASP A 500 19.11 18.34 -19.94
N GLY A 501 18.04 18.61 -19.22
CA GLY A 501 18.01 19.10 -17.86
C GLY A 501 18.71 20.45 -17.61
N LYS A 502 19.24 21.08 -18.64
CA LYS A 502 19.84 22.42 -18.58
C LYS A 502 18.82 23.41 -19.10
N GLY A 503 18.13 24.03 -18.17
CA GLY A 503 17.16 25.11 -18.27
C GLY A 503 16.81 25.57 -19.70
N ASP A 504 15.55 25.64 -20.02
CA ASP A 504 14.91 26.30 -21.16
C ASP A 504 15.34 25.94 -22.60
N LYS A 505 16.16 24.92 -22.80
CA LYS A 505 16.38 24.39 -24.15
C LYS A 505 15.30 23.37 -24.47
N PRO A 506 14.34 23.73 -25.33
CA PRO A 506 13.32 22.76 -25.72
C PRO A 506 14.00 21.67 -26.57
N LEU A 507 13.96 20.45 -26.06
CA LEU A 507 13.71 19.28 -26.86
C LEU A 507 14.58 19.02 -28.09
N LYS A 508 15.88 19.25 -28.04
CA LYS A 508 16.77 18.56 -28.98
C LYS A 508 16.56 17.04 -28.94
N THR A 509 16.19 16.50 -27.79
CA THR A 509 15.95 15.06 -27.61
C THR A 509 14.64 14.58 -28.22
N MET A 510 13.56 15.35 -28.16
CA MET A 510 12.31 14.96 -28.82
C MET A 510 12.33 15.20 -30.32
N THR A 511 13.01 16.27 -30.79
CA THR A 511 13.31 16.46 -32.20
C THR A 511 14.22 15.36 -32.72
N ALA A 512 15.20 14.88 -31.89
CA ALA A 512 16.07 13.77 -32.26
C ALA A 512 15.35 12.41 -32.26
N ILE A 513 14.34 12.22 -31.35
CA ILE A 513 13.48 11.01 -31.35
C ILE A 513 12.59 11.03 -32.60
N ALA A 514 11.94 12.16 -32.90
CA ALA A 514 11.16 12.32 -34.13
C ALA A 514 12.02 12.17 -35.40
N ALA A 515 13.25 12.65 -35.37
CA ALA A 515 14.19 12.51 -36.50
C ALA A 515 14.77 11.10 -36.62
N SER A 516 14.88 10.31 -35.53
CA SER A 516 15.38 8.94 -35.61
C SER A 516 14.31 7.95 -36.09
N ASP A 517 13.02 8.28 -35.91
CA ASP A 517 11.90 7.50 -36.45
C ASP A 517 11.60 7.82 -37.91
N ALA A 518 12.18 8.91 -38.46
CA ALA A 518 12.10 9.23 -39.85
C ALA A 518 13.17 8.50 -40.65
N GLN A 519 12.80 7.45 -41.38
CA GLN A 519 13.56 7.06 -42.57
C GLN A 519 13.62 8.27 -43.52
N PRO A 520 14.73 8.48 -44.25
CA PRO A 520 14.85 9.58 -45.19
C PRO A 520 13.84 9.38 -46.33
N GLN A 521 12.61 9.82 -46.14
CA GLN A 521 11.65 10.00 -47.21
C GLN A 521 11.47 11.49 -47.45
N ALA A 522 11.27 11.82 -48.68
CA ALA A 522 11.18 13.14 -49.33
C ALA A 522 10.46 14.23 -48.50
N PRO A 523 10.74 15.51 -48.69
CA PRO A 523 10.20 16.60 -47.91
C PRO A 523 8.68 16.58 -47.96
N ALA A 524 8.08 16.21 -46.83
CA ALA A 524 6.65 16.30 -46.63
C ALA A 524 6.26 17.79 -46.58
N GLN A 525 5.55 18.23 -47.55
CA GLN A 525 4.73 19.44 -47.48
C GLN A 525 3.64 19.19 -46.44
N SER A 526 3.82 19.67 -45.22
CA SER A 526 2.73 20.03 -44.30
C SER A 526 3.32 20.43 -42.97
N GLY A 527 2.87 21.56 -42.45
CA GLY A 527 3.20 22.21 -41.23
C GLY A 527 3.77 21.36 -40.11
N GLU A 528 5.08 21.30 -39.97
CA GLU A 528 5.75 20.82 -38.78
C GLU A 528 5.22 21.59 -37.57
N ILE A 529 4.56 20.89 -36.66
CA ILE A 529 4.13 21.52 -35.43
C ILE A 529 5.37 21.90 -34.63
N ASN A 530 5.67 23.18 -34.56
CA ASN A 530 6.78 23.70 -33.77
C ASN A 530 6.41 23.63 -32.27
N TYR A 531 6.61 22.43 -31.67
CA TYR A 531 6.35 22.21 -30.25
C TYR A 531 7.18 23.14 -29.36
N ALA A 532 8.35 23.60 -29.75
CA ALA A 532 9.17 24.53 -28.97
C ALA A 532 8.52 25.93 -28.86
N GLY A 533 7.89 26.43 -29.91
CA GLY A 533 7.14 27.67 -29.87
C GLY A 533 5.76 27.57 -29.23
N LEU A 534 5.21 26.37 -29.15
CA LEU A 534 3.85 26.17 -28.62
C LEU A 534 3.74 26.60 -27.13
N ARG A 535 4.72 26.31 -26.30
CA ARG A 535 4.76 26.72 -24.88
C ARG A 535 4.78 28.25 -24.75
N GLU A 536 5.62 28.92 -25.52
CA GLU A 536 5.69 30.36 -25.50
C GLU A 536 4.38 30.99 -25.98
N LYS A 537 3.79 30.47 -27.03
CA LYS A 537 2.49 30.89 -27.55
C LYS A 537 1.38 30.73 -26.51
N ILE A 538 1.30 29.59 -25.85
CA ILE A 538 0.33 29.32 -24.77
C ILE A 538 0.56 30.28 -23.59
N ARG A 539 1.81 30.51 -23.18
CA ARG A 539 2.15 31.42 -22.11
C ARG A 539 1.74 32.86 -22.44
N ASN A 540 2.06 33.30 -23.64
CA ASN A 540 1.72 34.65 -24.12
C ASN A 540 0.20 34.86 -24.20
N GLU A 541 -0.52 33.87 -24.67
CA GLU A 541 -1.99 33.89 -24.75
C GLU A 541 -2.61 33.90 -23.34
N ALA A 542 -2.08 33.09 -22.42
CA ALA A 542 -2.50 33.06 -21.02
C ALA A 542 -2.22 34.40 -20.31
N THR A 543 -1.04 34.98 -20.55
CA THR A 543 -0.64 36.26 -20.01
C THR A 543 -1.57 37.37 -20.50
N ALA A 544 -1.80 37.49 -21.81
CA ALA A 544 -2.69 38.48 -22.37
C ALA A 544 -4.11 38.36 -21.84
N LYS A 545 -4.64 37.16 -21.70
CA LYS A 545 -5.98 36.93 -21.15
C LYS A 545 -6.10 37.34 -19.68
N VAL A 546 -5.11 37.02 -18.85
CA VAL A 546 -5.09 37.38 -17.43
C VAL A 546 -4.90 38.88 -17.26
N ASP A 547 -3.97 39.47 -17.99
CA ASP A 547 -3.71 40.94 -17.90
C ASP A 547 -4.94 41.75 -18.33
N THR A 548 -5.66 41.30 -19.37
CA THR A 548 -6.94 41.91 -19.76
C THR A 548 -7.96 41.83 -18.62
N GLN A 549 -8.15 40.68 -18.02
CA GLN A 549 -9.09 40.49 -16.91
C GLN A 549 -8.76 41.35 -15.67
N TYR A 550 -7.47 41.47 -15.35
CA TYR A 550 -7.04 42.33 -14.23
C TYR A 550 -7.15 43.78 -14.55
N ARG A 551 -6.87 44.22 -15.77
CA ARG A 551 -7.09 45.59 -16.22
C ARG A 551 -8.56 45.97 -16.16
N GLU A 552 -9.47 45.10 -16.60
CA GLU A 552 -10.93 45.31 -16.46
C GLU A 552 -11.35 45.52 -15.02
N LYS A 553 -10.84 44.68 -14.09
CA LYS A 553 -11.11 44.83 -12.65
C LYS A 553 -10.58 46.15 -12.09
N ASP A 554 -9.37 46.55 -12.50
CA ASP A 554 -8.76 47.77 -12.04
C ASP A 554 -9.51 49.00 -12.60
N LEU A 555 -9.98 48.99 -13.85
CA LEU A 555 -10.82 50.02 -14.40
C LEU A 555 -12.17 50.10 -13.69
N LYS A 556 -12.79 48.96 -13.34
CA LYS A 556 -14.01 48.97 -12.56
C LYS A 556 -13.82 49.62 -11.19
N ARG A 557 -12.70 49.31 -10.50
CA ARG A 557 -12.33 49.91 -9.23
C ARG A 557 -12.08 51.43 -9.38
N ALA A 558 -11.41 51.82 -10.49
CA ALA A 558 -11.20 53.27 -10.79
C ALA A 558 -12.52 53.98 -10.98
N ALA A 559 -13.51 53.36 -11.64
CA ALA A 559 -14.85 53.93 -11.79
C ALA A 559 -15.55 54.08 -10.44
N GLU A 560 -15.49 53.07 -9.57
CA GLU A 560 -16.06 53.13 -8.21
C GLU A 560 -15.44 54.30 -7.39
N ILE A 561 -14.11 54.45 -7.40
CA ILE A 561 -13.39 55.55 -6.73
C ILE A 561 -13.81 56.90 -7.31
N ARG A 562 -13.91 57.03 -8.63
CA ARG A 562 -14.36 58.25 -9.29
C ARG A 562 -15.79 58.63 -8.90
N ASP A 563 -16.70 57.66 -8.89
CA ASP A 563 -18.10 57.88 -8.52
C ASP A 563 -18.27 58.28 -7.05
N GLU A 564 -17.46 57.71 -6.15
CA GLU A 564 -17.42 58.10 -4.73
C GLU A 564 -16.90 59.54 -4.56
N LYS A 565 -15.83 59.89 -5.30
CA LYS A 565 -15.28 61.26 -5.27
C LYS A 565 -16.24 62.27 -5.90
N LEU A 566 -16.93 61.92 -6.99
CA LEU A 566 -17.98 62.77 -7.57
C LEU A 566 -19.12 63.00 -6.60
N LYS A 567 -19.53 61.97 -5.87
CA LYS A 567 -20.54 62.07 -4.83
C LYS A 567 -20.14 63.02 -3.68
N GLU A 568 -18.86 62.89 -3.24
CA GLU A 568 -18.28 63.77 -2.21
C GLU A 568 -18.21 65.19 -2.68
N LEU A 569 -17.75 65.47 -3.90
CA LEU A 569 -17.68 66.77 -4.49
C LEU A 569 -19.08 67.37 -4.69
N GLN A 570 -20.05 66.60 -5.10
CA GLN A 570 -21.45 67.05 -5.22
C GLN A 570 -22.03 67.43 -3.86
N GLN A 571 -21.76 66.66 -2.81
CA GLN A 571 -22.18 67.03 -1.44
C GLN A 571 -21.55 68.35 -0.98
N LYS A 572 -20.27 68.61 -1.32
CA LYS A 572 -19.61 69.89 -1.03
C LYS A 572 -20.18 71.02 -1.82
N LEU A 573 -20.55 70.80 -3.08
CA LEU A 573 -21.21 71.78 -3.92
C LEU A 573 -22.59 72.13 -3.38
N ASP A 574 -23.37 71.16 -2.99
CA ASP A 574 -24.70 71.33 -2.39
C ASP A 574 -24.63 72.10 -1.05
N ALA A 575 -23.61 71.81 -0.23
CA ALA A 575 -23.32 72.45 1.03
C ALA A 575 -22.82 73.92 0.84
N ALA A 576 -22.21 74.24 -0.28
CA ALA A 576 -21.73 75.57 -0.64
C ALA A 576 -22.84 76.48 -1.29
N ALA A 577 -24.02 75.89 -1.53
CA ALA A 577 -25.17 76.58 -2.06
C ALA A 577 -25.62 77.68 -1.08
N GLY A 578 -25.30 78.97 -1.40
CA GLY A 578 -25.52 80.15 -0.56
C GLY A 578 -24.27 80.87 -0.05
N GLY A 579 -23.08 80.32 -0.41
CA GLY A 579 -21.76 80.94 -0.16
C GLY A 579 -21.20 81.76 -1.35
N PRO A 580 -19.91 82.13 -1.34
CA PRO A 580 -19.27 82.85 -2.42
C PRO A 580 -19.41 82.13 -3.76
N GLU A 581 -19.83 82.80 -4.83
CA GLU A 581 -20.10 82.36 -6.17
C GLU A 581 -18.88 81.71 -6.79
N GLU A 582 -17.66 82.18 -6.53
CA GLU A 582 -16.37 81.66 -6.99
C GLU A 582 -16.08 80.27 -6.44
N ALA A 583 -16.44 79.95 -5.17
CA ALA A 583 -16.23 78.60 -4.57
C ALA A 583 -17.14 77.54 -5.18
N SER A 584 -18.38 77.85 -5.45
CA SER A 584 -19.36 76.97 -6.10
C SER A 584 -18.98 76.72 -7.58
N ALA A 585 -18.52 77.75 -8.30
CA ALA A 585 -18.03 77.60 -9.69
C ALA A 585 -16.77 76.73 -9.77
N ALA A 586 -15.83 76.86 -8.82
CA ALA A 586 -14.63 76.03 -8.76
C ALA A 586 -14.95 74.49 -8.54
N LEU A 587 -15.88 74.22 -7.61
CA LEU A 587 -16.33 72.84 -7.37
C LEU A 587 -17.08 72.25 -8.57
N ALA A 588 -17.92 73.04 -9.23
CA ALA A 588 -18.60 72.60 -10.46
C ALA A 588 -17.62 72.31 -11.60
N ALA A 589 -16.59 73.14 -11.77
CA ALA A 589 -15.52 72.87 -12.73
C ALA A 589 -14.70 71.64 -12.41
N GLU A 590 -14.40 71.37 -11.10
CA GLU A 590 -13.72 70.17 -10.67
C GLU A 590 -14.56 68.91 -10.95
N ILE A 591 -15.85 68.92 -10.69
CA ILE A 591 -16.80 67.81 -11.00
C ILE A 591 -16.84 67.58 -12.50
N GLN A 592 -16.87 68.61 -13.32
CA GLN A 592 -16.88 68.45 -14.78
C GLN A 592 -15.57 67.88 -15.28
N THR A 593 -14.43 68.30 -14.82
CA THR A 593 -13.10 67.80 -15.13
C THR A 593 -12.98 66.31 -14.77
N LEU A 594 -13.48 65.95 -13.60
CA LEU A 594 -13.44 64.57 -13.13
C LEU A 594 -14.36 63.64 -13.92
N LYS A 595 -15.50 64.16 -14.43
CA LYS A 595 -16.41 63.41 -15.32
C LYS A 595 -15.81 63.16 -16.71
N GLU A 596 -15.07 64.12 -17.24
CA GLU A 596 -14.48 64.09 -18.57
C GLU A 596 -13.12 63.41 -18.61
N ALA A 597 -12.46 63.22 -17.45
CA ALA A 597 -11.17 62.58 -17.36
C ALA A 597 -11.25 61.13 -17.83
N PRO A 598 -10.28 60.65 -18.65
CA PRO A 598 -10.21 59.22 -19.02
C PRO A 598 -10.06 58.34 -17.81
N LEU A 599 -10.72 57.17 -17.82
CA LEU A 599 -10.66 56.24 -16.74
C LEU A 599 -9.35 55.44 -16.83
N GLU A 600 -8.44 55.63 -15.88
CA GLU A 600 -7.17 54.88 -15.82
C GLU A 600 -7.13 54.00 -14.58
N PRO A 601 -6.45 52.79 -14.67
CA PRO A 601 -6.26 51.95 -13.51
C PRO A 601 -5.55 52.70 -12.38
N PRO A 602 -6.01 52.57 -11.11
CA PRO A 602 -5.35 53.26 -9.99
C PRO A 602 -3.93 52.70 -9.76
N ALA A 603 -3.00 53.60 -9.38
CA ALA A 603 -1.64 53.18 -9.02
C ALA A 603 -1.70 52.24 -7.81
N LEU A 604 -1.12 51.04 -7.93
CA LEU A 604 -1.05 50.07 -6.85
C LEU A 604 0.04 50.44 -5.85
N THR A 605 -0.26 50.43 -4.57
CA THR A 605 0.73 50.51 -3.49
C THR A 605 1.65 49.27 -3.49
N ASP A 606 2.84 49.37 -2.89
CA ASP A 606 3.78 48.24 -2.83
C ASP A 606 3.21 47.04 -2.02
N ALA A 607 2.39 47.32 -1.03
CA ALA A 607 1.65 46.27 -0.30
C ALA A 607 0.62 45.55 -1.18
N GLU A 608 -0.08 46.30 -2.05
CA GLU A 608 -1.03 45.70 -3.02
C GLU A 608 -0.31 44.91 -4.11
N LYS A 609 0.82 45.40 -4.63
CA LYS A 609 1.68 44.63 -5.56
C LYS A 609 2.16 43.33 -4.94
N THR A 610 2.62 43.37 -3.68
CA THR A 610 3.09 42.18 -2.94
C THR A 610 1.98 41.17 -2.75
N ARG A 611 0.76 41.58 -2.43
CA ARG A 611 -0.40 40.67 -2.30
C ARG A 611 -0.86 40.12 -3.64
N ARG A 612 -0.79 40.90 -4.71
CA ARG A 612 -1.27 40.57 -6.06
C ARG A 612 -0.36 39.58 -6.78
N THR A 613 0.95 39.61 -6.51
CA THR A 613 1.92 38.73 -7.20
C THR A 613 1.60 37.23 -7.07
N PRO A 614 1.30 36.66 -5.89
CA PRO A 614 0.87 35.26 -5.78
C PRO A 614 -0.43 34.98 -6.53
N ASP A 615 -1.40 35.87 -6.48
CA ASP A 615 -2.70 35.71 -7.14
C ASP A 615 -2.56 35.72 -8.67
N LEU A 616 -1.74 36.61 -9.21
CA LEU A 616 -1.42 36.65 -10.64
C LEU A 616 -0.73 35.34 -11.09
N ARG A 617 0.23 34.87 -10.33
CA ARG A 617 0.91 33.58 -10.62
C ARG A 617 -0.10 32.43 -10.73
N VAL A 618 -1.04 32.35 -9.79
CA VAL A 618 -2.11 31.34 -9.82
C VAL A 618 -3.05 31.57 -11.00
N ALA A 619 -3.36 32.83 -11.34
CA ALA A 619 -4.23 33.17 -12.47
C ALA A 619 -3.60 32.75 -13.81
N TYR A 620 -2.30 33.05 -14.01
CA TYR A 620 -1.57 32.62 -15.21
C TYR A 620 -1.54 31.10 -15.35
N GLN A 621 -1.26 30.37 -14.26
CA GLN A 621 -1.25 28.90 -14.26
C GLN A 621 -2.62 28.33 -14.65
N ARG A 622 -3.71 28.89 -14.13
CA ARG A 622 -5.08 28.46 -14.48
C ARG A 622 -5.42 28.79 -15.95
N ALA A 623 -4.99 29.94 -16.44
CA ALA A 623 -5.23 30.33 -17.81
C ALA A 623 -4.46 29.40 -18.79
N GLU A 624 -3.20 29.07 -18.50
CA GLU A 624 -2.44 28.07 -19.24
C GLU A 624 -3.16 26.72 -19.25
N GLU A 625 -3.63 26.24 -18.10
CA GLU A 625 -4.38 25.00 -18.00
C GLU A 625 -5.64 24.99 -18.86
N VAL A 626 -6.43 26.09 -18.82
CA VAL A 626 -7.65 26.21 -19.63
C VAL A 626 -7.34 26.18 -21.13
N ILE A 627 -6.30 26.91 -21.57
CA ILE A 627 -5.90 26.97 -22.97
C ILE A 627 -5.44 25.58 -23.45
N VAL A 628 -4.63 24.90 -22.66
CA VAL A 628 -4.14 23.54 -22.99
C VAL A 628 -5.32 22.57 -23.12
N ARG A 629 -6.27 22.61 -22.18
CA ARG A 629 -7.45 21.73 -22.23
C ARG A 629 -8.34 22.02 -23.45
N ASP A 630 -8.50 23.28 -23.79
CA ASP A 630 -9.26 23.70 -25.00
C ASP A 630 -8.60 23.19 -26.27
N ARG A 631 -7.27 23.33 -26.40
CA ARG A 631 -6.49 22.84 -27.54
C ARG A 631 -6.58 21.32 -27.69
N ILE A 632 -6.40 20.56 -26.59
CA ILE A 632 -6.58 19.11 -26.60
C ILE A 632 -8.02 18.74 -26.99
N GLY A 633 -9.00 19.44 -26.43
CA GLY A 633 -10.42 19.25 -26.77
C GLY A 633 -10.75 19.49 -28.24
N LYS A 634 -9.95 20.33 -28.92
CA LYS A 634 -10.00 20.59 -30.36
C LYS A 634 -9.19 19.60 -31.22
N GLY A 635 -8.54 18.62 -30.59
CA GLY A 635 -7.74 17.62 -31.30
C GLY A 635 -6.29 18.03 -31.55
N GLU A 636 -5.81 19.16 -30.98
CA GLU A 636 -4.41 19.53 -31.13
C GLU A 636 -3.52 18.61 -30.31
N PRO A 637 -2.54 17.87 -30.88
CA PRO A 637 -1.68 16.95 -30.14
C PRO A 637 -0.67 17.71 -29.27
N LEU A 638 -0.31 17.12 -28.11
CA LEU A 638 0.72 17.62 -27.24
C LEU A 638 2.00 16.81 -27.37
N ALA A 639 3.15 17.46 -27.14
CA ALA A 639 4.43 16.75 -27.08
C ALA A 639 4.58 15.99 -25.76
N TRP A 640 4.47 14.68 -25.79
CA TRP A 640 4.61 13.80 -24.63
C TRP A 640 6.05 13.27 -24.50
N ALA A 641 6.56 13.15 -23.28
CA ALA A 641 7.84 12.50 -22.98
C ALA A 641 7.71 10.99 -23.13
N ASP A 642 8.78 10.33 -23.54
CA ASP A 642 8.86 8.88 -23.67
C ASP A 642 9.51 8.24 -22.44
N LEU A 643 9.04 7.09 -22.00
CA LEU A 643 9.62 6.30 -20.92
C LEU A 643 10.74 5.42 -21.46
N SER A 644 11.95 5.64 -20.99
CA SER A 644 13.13 4.81 -21.31
C SER A 644 13.42 3.85 -20.17
N ALA A 645 13.57 2.58 -20.49
CA ALA A 645 14.01 1.52 -19.58
C ALA A 645 15.07 0.62 -20.26
N GLN A 646 15.79 1.17 -21.24
CA GLN A 646 16.82 0.44 -21.98
C GLN A 646 18.11 0.32 -21.18
N ALA A 647 18.79 -0.82 -21.32
CA ALA A 647 20.15 -0.97 -20.83
C ALA A 647 21.09 0.06 -21.45
N PRO A 648 22.15 0.51 -20.73
CA PRO A 648 23.15 1.37 -21.33
C PRO A 648 23.82 0.62 -22.50
N LYS A 649 23.96 1.30 -23.66
CA LYS A 649 24.71 0.73 -24.78
C LYS A 649 26.13 0.47 -24.31
N PRO A 650 26.72 -0.72 -24.56
CA PRO A 650 28.11 -0.98 -24.21
C PRO A 650 29.01 0.09 -24.82
N ALA A 651 29.81 0.73 -23.98
CA ALA A 651 30.88 1.58 -24.50
C ALA A 651 31.80 0.74 -25.40
N LYS A 652 32.26 1.31 -26.55
CA LYS A 652 33.15 0.62 -27.49
C LYS A 652 34.23 -0.17 -26.73
N PRO A 653 34.64 -1.34 -27.21
CA PRO A 653 35.22 -2.42 -26.41
C PRO A 653 36.44 -2.01 -25.58
N ALA A 654 36.24 -1.70 -24.33
CA ALA A 654 37.22 -1.56 -23.33
C ALA A 654 36.64 -2.01 -22.01
N LYS A 655 36.68 -3.31 -21.74
CA LYS A 655 36.24 -4.02 -20.50
C LYS A 655 34.70 -4.10 -20.29
N PRO A 656 34.18 -5.18 -19.72
CA PRO A 656 32.74 -5.36 -19.51
C PRO A 656 32.19 -4.18 -18.70
N ALA A 657 31.30 -3.44 -19.34
CA ALA A 657 30.70 -2.24 -18.79
C ALA A 657 29.66 -2.64 -17.76
N ALA A 658 30.08 -2.64 -16.53
CA ALA A 658 29.16 -2.67 -15.41
C ALA A 658 28.49 -1.30 -15.26
N VAL A 659 27.20 -1.33 -14.95
CA VAL A 659 26.39 -0.13 -14.74
C VAL A 659 26.93 0.64 -13.54
N GLN A 660 27.45 1.85 -13.75
CA GLN A 660 27.85 2.74 -12.65
C GLN A 660 26.60 3.30 -11.98
N ALA A 661 26.14 2.65 -10.92
CA ALA A 661 25.29 3.31 -9.94
C ALA A 661 26.21 4.12 -9.03
N SER A 662 26.24 5.44 -9.17
CA SER A 662 26.99 6.31 -8.28
C SER A 662 26.36 6.33 -6.88
N VAL A 663 26.78 5.40 -6.04
CA VAL A 663 26.62 5.56 -4.60
C VAL A 663 27.69 6.53 -4.15
N LYS A 664 27.31 7.67 -3.57
CA LYS A 664 28.28 8.65 -3.01
C LYS A 664 29.29 7.92 -2.14
N GLY A 665 30.51 7.78 -2.62
CA GLY A 665 31.65 7.31 -1.86
C GLY A 665 32.41 6.07 -2.35
N SER A 666 31.95 5.32 -3.39
CA SER A 666 32.77 4.24 -3.95
C SER A 666 32.61 4.14 -5.47
N SER A 667 33.72 4.09 -6.18
CA SER A 667 33.81 3.79 -7.62
C SER A 667 33.66 2.29 -7.92
N ARG A 668 33.01 1.51 -7.05
CA ARG A 668 32.73 0.08 -7.29
C ARG A 668 31.59 -0.06 -8.28
N VAL A 669 31.86 -0.82 -9.31
CA VAL A 669 30.89 -1.29 -10.27
C VAL A 669 29.91 -2.22 -9.55
N ILE A 670 28.61 -1.85 -9.52
CA ILE A 670 27.57 -2.64 -8.87
C ILE A 670 26.88 -3.52 -9.93
N THR A 671 27.00 -4.83 -9.78
CA THR A 671 26.27 -5.78 -10.62
C THR A 671 24.83 -5.91 -10.10
N PRO A 672 23.80 -5.68 -10.93
CA PRO A 672 22.42 -5.89 -10.54
C PRO A 672 22.15 -7.31 -10.07
N LYS A 673 21.44 -7.44 -8.94
CA LYS A 673 21.07 -8.73 -8.36
C LYS A 673 19.65 -8.66 -7.79
N LEU A 674 18.85 -9.67 -8.09
CA LEU A 674 17.52 -9.83 -7.53
C LEU A 674 17.59 -10.12 -6.03
N LEU A 675 16.60 -9.69 -5.26
CA LEU A 675 16.56 -9.98 -3.81
C LEU A 675 16.42 -11.49 -3.59
N GLY A 676 17.47 -12.09 -3.03
CA GLY A 676 17.56 -13.55 -2.83
C GLY A 676 17.79 -14.37 -4.10
N GLY A 677 17.96 -13.70 -5.27
CA GLY A 677 18.24 -14.36 -6.56
C GLY A 677 19.68 -14.21 -7.02
N GLU A 678 19.89 -14.47 -8.31
CA GLU A 678 21.20 -14.39 -8.95
C GLU A 678 21.50 -12.99 -9.51
N ALA A 679 22.75 -12.75 -9.85
CA ALA A 679 23.19 -11.57 -10.56
C ALA A 679 22.66 -11.60 -12.02
N VAL A 680 22.25 -10.42 -12.52
CA VAL A 680 21.64 -10.28 -13.84
C VAL A 680 22.49 -9.36 -14.72
N MET A 681 22.79 -9.80 -15.92
CA MET A 681 23.48 -9.01 -16.93
C MET A 681 22.44 -8.20 -17.71
N LEU A 682 22.17 -6.96 -17.26
CA LEU A 682 21.08 -6.13 -17.81
C LEU A 682 21.27 -5.79 -19.29
N GLU A 683 22.51 -5.73 -19.77
CA GLU A 683 22.85 -5.44 -21.17
C GLU A 683 22.36 -6.52 -22.15
N THR A 684 21.96 -7.68 -21.68
CA THR A 684 21.35 -8.74 -22.52
C THR A 684 19.86 -8.53 -22.74
N PHE A 685 19.25 -7.58 -22.04
CA PHE A 685 17.83 -7.28 -22.13
C PHE A 685 17.57 -5.95 -22.84
N GLU A 686 16.58 -5.91 -23.71
CA GLU A 686 16.11 -4.67 -24.34
C GLU A 686 15.47 -3.71 -23.31
N ASP A 687 14.77 -4.27 -22.35
CA ASP A 687 14.12 -3.57 -21.23
C ASP A 687 14.65 -4.13 -19.91
N VAL A 688 15.28 -3.29 -19.10
CA VAL A 688 15.87 -3.66 -17.81
C VAL A 688 14.85 -4.15 -16.78
N ARG A 689 13.56 -3.97 -17.05
CA ARG A 689 12.45 -4.42 -16.18
C ARG A 689 11.99 -5.85 -16.49
N LYS A 690 12.33 -6.40 -17.67
CA LYS A 690 11.95 -7.77 -18.04
C LYS A 690 12.41 -8.81 -17.01
N PRO A 691 13.70 -8.84 -16.60
CA PRO A 691 14.15 -9.81 -15.60
C PRO A 691 13.46 -9.66 -14.24
N LEU A 692 13.04 -8.46 -13.85
CA LEU A 692 12.22 -8.25 -12.66
C LEU A 692 10.87 -8.96 -12.79
N MET A 693 10.23 -8.85 -13.96
CA MET A 693 8.90 -9.46 -14.18
C MET A 693 8.99 -10.99 -14.31
N GLU A 694 10.05 -11.49 -14.96
CA GLU A 694 10.34 -12.93 -15.03
C GLU A 694 10.54 -13.50 -13.63
N TRP A 695 11.30 -12.81 -12.78
CA TRP A 695 11.51 -13.23 -11.39
C TRP A 695 10.22 -13.19 -10.56
N LEU A 696 9.35 -12.17 -10.74
CA LEU A 696 8.06 -12.14 -10.05
C LEU A 696 7.20 -13.38 -10.37
N ARG A 697 7.24 -13.85 -11.63
CA ARG A 697 6.49 -15.02 -12.10
C ARG A 697 7.13 -16.37 -11.74
N ALA A 698 8.40 -16.35 -11.38
CA ALA A 698 9.12 -17.59 -11.07
C ALA A 698 8.47 -18.31 -9.87
N PRO A 699 8.26 -19.63 -9.96
CA PRO A 699 7.68 -20.42 -8.85
C PRO A 699 8.48 -20.30 -7.56
N GLU A 700 9.77 -20.05 -7.66
CA GLU A 700 10.71 -19.88 -6.54
C GLU A 700 10.65 -18.49 -5.90
N ASN A 701 9.91 -17.53 -6.51
CA ASN A 701 9.79 -16.20 -5.94
C ASN A 701 9.04 -16.27 -4.60
N PRO A 702 9.69 -15.91 -3.48
CA PRO A 702 9.09 -16.11 -2.16
C PRO A 702 8.08 -15.02 -1.77
N TYR A 703 7.92 -13.96 -2.59
CA TYR A 703 7.22 -12.75 -2.21
C TYR A 703 5.95 -12.47 -3.00
N PHE A 704 6.00 -12.51 -4.32
CA PHE A 704 4.95 -11.96 -5.21
C PHE A 704 3.55 -12.51 -4.95
N ALA A 705 3.41 -13.85 -5.00
CA ALA A 705 2.15 -14.50 -4.68
C ALA A 705 1.74 -14.27 -3.22
N LYS A 706 2.70 -14.36 -2.29
CA LYS A 706 2.47 -14.15 -0.85
C LYS A 706 2.01 -12.73 -0.54
N ALA A 707 2.60 -11.72 -1.15
CA ALA A 707 2.21 -10.32 -0.96
C ALA A 707 0.75 -10.08 -1.33
N TRP A 708 0.31 -10.60 -2.47
CA TRP A 708 -1.09 -10.49 -2.89
C TRP A 708 -2.03 -11.29 -2.00
N VAL A 709 -1.72 -12.55 -1.74
CA VAL A 709 -2.51 -13.42 -0.85
C VAL A 709 -2.69 -12.79 0.52
N ASN A 710 -1.62 -12.24 1.12
CA ASN A 710 -1.69 -11.63 2.44
C ASN A 710 -2.59 -10.39 2.48
N ARG A 711 -2.54 -9.54 1.43
CA ARG A 711 -3.42 -8.36 1.30
C ARG A 711 -4.87 -8.76 1.11
N VAL A 712 -5.16 -9.76 0.28
CA VAL A 712 -6.53 -10.29 0.10
C VAL A 712 -7.03 -10.89 1.41
N TRP A 713 -6.23 -11.71 2.06
CA TRP A 713 -6.56 -12.28 3.37
C TRP A 713 -6.85 -11.20 4.42
N SER A 714 -5.94 -10.24 4.57
CA SER A 714 -6.11 -9.10 5.50
C SER A 714 -7.39 -8.31 5.22
N SER A 715 -7.74 -8.14 3.94
CA SER A 715 -8.98 -7.46 3.56
C SER A 715 -10.25 -8.17 4.04
N TYR A 716 -10.25 -9.51 4.07
CA TYR A 716 -11.39 -10.31 4.50
C TYR A 716 -11.43 -10.54 6.01
N PHE A 717 -10.28 -10.72 6.66
CA PHE A 717 -10.23 -11.05 8.08
C PHE A 717 -9.91 -9.84 8.98
N GLY A 718 -9.56 -8.69 8.40
CA GLY A 718 -9.11 -7.51 9.14
C GLY A 718 -7.70 -7.63 9.72
N ARG A 719 -7.01 -8.74 9.42
CA ARG A 719 -5.63 -9.03 9.80
C ARG A 719 -5.00 -9.97 8.79
N GLY A 720 -3.73 -9.70 8.43
CA GLY A 720 -2.93 -10.57 7.58
C GLY A 720 -2.53 -11.88 8.25
N LEU A 721 -2.11 -12.86 7.44
CA LEU A 721 -1.35 -14.01 7.93
C LEU A 721 0.00 -13.55 8.47
N VAL A 722 0.59 -12.54 7.83
CA VAL A 722 1.67 -11.70 8.32
C VAL A 722 1.12 -10.30 8.56
N GLU A 723 1.45 -9.69 9.71
CA GLU A 723 0.94 -8.37 10.12
C GLU A 723 2.12 -7.46 10.52
N PRO A 724 2.28 -6.26 9.94
CA PRO A 724 1.48 -5.62 8.89
C PRO A 724 1.49 -6.39 7.55
N ALA A 725 0.42 -6.21 6.73
CA ALA A 725 0.20 -7.01 5.54
C ALA A 725 1.29 -6.84 4.45
N ASP A 726 2.06 -5.77 4.53
CA ASP A 726 3.13 -5.38 3.60
C ASP A 726 4.54 -5.49 4.21
N ASP A 727 4.71 -6.30 5.27
CA ASP A 727 6.00 -6.47 5.96
C ASP A 727 6.39 -7.95 6.09
N LEU A 728 6.61 -8.57 4.92
CA LEU A 728 6.99 -9.99 4.78
C LEU A 728 8.47 -10.23 5.10
N ASN A 729 8.99 -9.68 6.21
CA ASN A 729 10.35 -9.97 6.64
C ASN A 729 10.44 -11.29 7.41
N LEU A 730 11.65 -11.87 7.45
CA LEU A 730 11.88 -13.20 8.04
C LEU A 730 11.58 -13.25 9.55
N ALA A 731 11.79 -12.16 10.28
CA ALA A 731 11.48 -12.11 11.72
C ALA A 731 9.98 -11.98 12.00
N ASN A 732 9.19 -11.55 11.01
CA ASN A 732 7.74 -11.38 11.08
C ASN A 732 7.04 -12.61 10.48
N ALA A 733 7.18 -13.74 11.16
CA ALA A 733 6.68 -15.02 10.67
C ALA A 733 5.15 -15.07 10.60
N PRO A 734 4.59 -15.75 9.59
CA PRO A 734 3.14 -15.88 9.46
C PRO A 734 2.52 -16.64 10.63
N SER A 735 1.34 -16.22 11.04
CA SER A 735 0.56 -16.89 12.09
C SER A 735 0.20 -18.35 11.75
N ASN A 736 0.08 -18.66 10.45
CA ASN A 736 -0.12 -20.01 9.93
C ASN A 736 0.66 -20.20 8.62
N SER A 737 1.90 -20.66 8.71
CA SER A 737 2.79 -20.83 7.55
C SER A 737 2.23 -21.83 6.53
N ALA A 738 1.66 -22.95 6.99
CA ALA A 738 1.12 -23.97 6.09
C ALA A 738 -0.05 -23.45 5.24
N LEU A 739 -0.92 -22.62 5.83
CA LEU A 739 -2.00 -21.95 5.12
C LEU A 739 -1.47 -20.92 4.13
N PHE A 740 -0.48 -20.14 4.54
CA PHE A 740 0.11 -19.11 3.70
C PHE A 740 0.79 -19.69 2.47
N ASP A 741 1.57 -20.75 2.68
CA ASP A 741 2.25 -21.46 1.59
C ASP A 741 1.24 -22.14 0.66
N TYR A 742 0.20 -22.80 1.19
CA TYR A 742 -0.87 -23.40 0.38
C TYR A 742 -1.53 -22.34 -0.53
N LEU A 743 -1.98 -21.23 0.05
CA LEU A 743 -2.69 -20.20 -0.73
C LEU A 743 -1.77 -19.59 -1.79
N ALA A 744 -0.52 -19.27 -1.45
CA ALA A 744 0.41 -18.62 -2.37
C ALA A 744 0.81 -19.57 -3.53
N THR A 745 1.15 -20.83 -3.22
CA THR A 745 1.55 -21.81 -4.21
C THR A 745 0.39 -22.19 -5.14
N THR A 746 -0.81 -22.37 -4.56
CA THR A 746 -1.99 -22.74 -5.36
C THR A 746 -2.48 -21.55 -6.19
N PHE A 747 -2.39 -20.30 -5.69
CA PHE A 747 -2.70 -19.10 -6.45
C PHE A 747 -1.80 -18.96 -7.68
N ALA A 748 -0.49 -19.12 -7.49
CA ALA A 748 0.46 -19.14 -8.62
C ALA A 748 0.19 -20.30 -9.58
N GLY A 749 -0.05 -21.51 -9.05
CA GLY A 749 -0.37 -22.72 -9.82
C GLY A 749 -1.68 -22.63 -10.62
N ASN A 750 -2.64 -21.81 -10.18
CA ASN A 750 -3.87 -21.52 -10.91
C ASN A 750 -3.72 -20.29 -11.85
N GLY A 751 -2.51 -19.96 -12.28
CA GLY A 751 -2.24 -18.87 -13.21
C GLY A 751 -2.60 -17.50 -12.66
N PHE A 752 -2.42 -17.28 -11.36
CA PHE A 752 -2.69 -16.01 -10.68
C PHE A 752 -4.14 -15.51 -10.83
N ASP A 753 -5.12 -16.44 -10.91
CA ASP A 753 -6.55 -16.12 -11.00
C ASP A 753 -7.03 -15.45 -9.71
N MET A 754 -7.30 -14.13 -9.78
CA MET A 754 -7.74 -13.35 -8.61
C MET A 754 -9.06 -13.87 -8.05
N LYS A 755 -10.05 -14.19 -8.89
CA LYS A 755 -11.35 -14.67 -8.42
C LYS A 755 -11.28 -16.07 -7.81
N TRP A 756 -10.33 -16.93 -8.25
CA TRP A 756 -10.09 -18.18 -7.58
C TRP A 756 -9.69 -17.97 -6.12
N LEU A 757 -8.73 -17.07 -5.86
CA LEU A 757 -8.28 -16.77 -4.50
C LEU A 757 -9.43 -16.25 -3.61
N HIS A 758 -10.24 -15.34 -4.15
CA HIS A 758 -11.42 -14.85 -3.46
C HIS A 758 -12.40 -15.96 -3.11
N ARG A 759 -12.73 -16.87 -4.09
CA ARG A 759 -13.62 -18.00 -3.86
C ARG A 759 -13.09 -18.96 -2.79
N GLU A 760 -11.80 -19.27 -2.86
CA GLU A 760 -11.16 -20.22 -1.92
C GLU A 760 -11.27 -19.72 -0.47
N ILE A 761 -11.08 -18.40 -0.26
CA ILE A 761 -11.21 -17.78 1.07
C ILE A 761 -12.68 -17.67 1.49
N LEU A 762 -13.54 -17.10 0.66
CA LEU A 762 -14.94 -16.78 1.00
C LEU A 762 -15.79 -18.04 1.24
N ARG A 763 -15.52 -19.13 0.53
CA ARG A 763 -16.22 -20.41 0.70
C ARG A 763 -15.80 -21.15 1.96
N SER A 764 -14.66 -20.80 2.58
CA SER A 764 -14.21 -21.47 3.81
C SER A 764 -15.15 -21.19 4.99
N ASN A 765 -15.30 -22.20 5.85
CA ASN A 765 -15.98 -22.01 7.13
C ASN A 765 -15.25 -20.98 7.99
N ALA A 766 -13.92 -20.85 7.87
CA ALA A 766 -13.11 -19.85 8.59
C ALA A 766 -13.62 -18.43 8.34
N TYR A 767 -13.92 -18.07 7.07
CA TYR A 767 -14.51 -16.76 6.73
C TYR A 767 -15.95 -16.64 7.22
N GLN A 768 -16.72 -17.73 7.18
CA GLN A 768 -18.14 -17.76 7.50
C GLN A 768 -18.45 -17.94 8.99
N ARG A 769 -17.44 -17.95 9.88
CA ARG A 769 -17.62 -17.99 11.34
C ARG A 769 -18.32 -16.74 11.86
N SER A 770 -19.09 -16.92 12.93
CA SER A 770 -19.67 -15.81 13.68
C SER A 770 -18.60 -15.02 14.45
N TRP A 771 -18.84 -13.76 14.73
CA TRP A 771 -18.06 -12.91 15.63
C TRP A 771 -18.24 -13.24 17.11
N GLN A 772 -19.26 -14.01 17.46
CA GLN A 772 -19.54 -14.38 18.84
C GLN A 772 -18.39 -15.19 19.43
N THR A 773 -17.99 -14.81 20.62
CA THR A 773 -16.84 -15.43 21.30
C THR A 773 -17.24 -16.64 22.14
N ASN A 774 -16.30 -17.53 22.40
CA ASN A 774 -16.36 -18.57 23.41
C ASN A 774 -15.16 -18.43 24.39
N PRO A 775 -15.13 -19.17 25.51
CA PRO A 775 -14.05 -19.02 26.49
C PRO A 775 -12.63 -19.21 25.95
N THR A 776 -12.44 -19.94 24.85
CA THR A 776 -11.12 -20.24 24.29
C THR A 776 -10.66 -19.22 23.24
N ASN A 777 -11.59 -18.52 22.55
CA ASN A 777 -11.27 -17.62 21.45
C ASN A 777 -11.56 -16.13 21.75
N LYS A 778 -11.98 -15.78 22.98
CA LYS A 778 -12.36 -14.42 23.34
C LYS A 778 -11.24 -13.40 23.10
N VAL A 779 -10.00 -13.76 23.42
CA VAL A 779 -8.82 -12.90 23.30
C VAL A 779 -7.99 -13.19 22.05
N ASP A 780 -8.37 -14.21 21.26
CA ASP A 780 -7.66 -14.56 20.03
C ASP A 780 -8.09 -13.64 18.88
N GLU A 781 -7.10 -13.00 18.26
CA GLU A 781 -7.30 -12.15 17.09
C GLU A 781 -6.46 -12.58 15.88
N LYS A 782 -5.58 -13.61 16.02
CA LYS A 782 -4.61 -13.98 14.99
C LYS A 782 -4.75 -15.39 14.43
N ASN A 783 -5.59 -16.26 15.03
CA ASN A 783 -5.76 -17.64 14.57
C ASN A 783 -7.08 -17.88 13.81
N PHE A 784 -7.84 -16.82 13.51
CA PHE A 784 -9.05 -16.87 12.67
C PHE A 784 -10.13 -17.82 13.20
N ALA A 785 -10.19 -17.96 14.52
CA ALA A 785 -11.18 -18.80 15.21
C ALA A 785 -12.61 -18.21 15.15
N ARG A 786 -12.75 -16.94 14.86
CA ARG A 786 -14.00 -16.17 14.74
C ARG A 786 -13.83 -15.01 13.78
N ALA A 787 -14.92 -14.41 13.33
CA ALA A 787 -14.87 -13.13 12.65
C ALA A 787 -14.47 -12.01 13.62
N LEU A 788 -13.63 -11.10 13.19
CA LEU A 788 -13.32 -9.86 13.90
C LEU A 788 -14.29 -8.77 13.48
N VAL A 789 -14.84 -8.05 14.44
CA VAL A 789 -15.68 -6.87 14.15
C VAL A 789 -14.77 -5.74 13.69
N ARG A 790 -15.01 -5.24 12.46
CA ARG A 790 -14.19 -4.23 11.79
C ARG A 790 -15.05 -3.02 11.45
N ARG A 791 -14.47 -1.83 11.51
CA ARG A 791 -15.11 -0.65 10.95
C ARG A 791 -15.17 -0.73 9.42
N LEU A 792 -16.18 -0.10 8.85
CA LEU A 792 -16.28 0.02 7.39
C LEU A 792 -15.24 1.03 6.87
N PRO A 793 -14.56 0.75 5.76
CA PRO A 793 -13.68 1.72 5.10
C PRO A 793 -14.44 2.97 4.64
N ALA A 794 -13.72 4.09 4.48
CA ALA A 794 -14.29 5.40 4.17
C ALA A 794 -15.27 5.40 2.98
N GLU A 795 -14.87 4.78 1.88
CA GLU A 795 -15.69 4.69 0.67
C GLU A 795 -16.97 3.87 0.92
N VAL A 796 -16.81 2.79 1.69
CA VAL A 796 -17.91 1.85 1.99
C VAL A 796 -18.91 2.49 2.95
N VAL A 797 -18.46 3.20 4.00
CA VAL A 797 -19.34 3.96 4.91
C VAL A 797 -20.14 5.00 4.14
N TYR A 798 -19.43 5.78 3.30
CA TYR A 798 -20.07 6.82 2.50
C TYR A 798 -21.14 6.23 1.58
N ASP A 799 -20.82 5.21 0.81
CA ASP A 799 -21.75 4.56 -0.12
C ASP A 799 -22.90 3.87 0.63
N ALA A 800 -22.64 3.28 1.81
CA ALA A 800 -23.68 2.69 2.65
C ALA A 800 -24.70 3.73 3.15
N ILE A 801 -24.22 4.92 3.56
CA ILE A 801 -25.09 6.04 3.94
C ILE A 801 -25.94 6.50 2.74
N MET A 802 -25.28 6.68 1.58
CA MET A 802 -25.99 7.09 0.36
C MET A 802 -27.07 6.08 0.00
N MET A 803 -26.76 4.79 0.02
CA MET A 803 -27.69 3.71 -0.28
C MET A 803 -28.87 3.63 0.70
N ALA A 804 -28.61 3.75 2.00
CA ALA A 804 -29.67 3.69 3.02
C ALA A 804 -30.71 4.82 2.87
N THR A 805 -30.28 5.98 2.33
CA THR A 805 -31.10 7.19 2.17
C THR A 805 -31.58 7.44 0.73
N ASP A 806 -31.44 6.46 -0.17
CA ASP A 806 -31.78 6.64 -1.59
C ASP A 806 -33.22 6.17 -1.92
N THR A 807 -33.67 6.47 -3.14
CA THR A 807 -34.98 6.03 -3.65
C THR A 807 -35.02 4.51 -3.88
N ARG A 808 -36.21 3.94 -3.99
CA ARG A 808 -36.36 2.50 -4.29
C ARG A 808 -35.86 2.14 -5.70
N GLU A 809 -36.07 3.02 -6.67
CA GLU A 809 -35.60 2.84 -8.04
C GLU A 809 -34.10 2.77 -8.10
N ARG A 810 -33.40 3.74 -7.46
CA ARG A 810 -31.95 3.78 -7.45
C ARG A 810 -31.34 2.57 -6.73
N LEU A 811 -32.00 2.04 -5.68
CA LEU A 811 -31.55 0.83 -5.00
C LEU A 811 -31.45 -0.38 -5.94
N GLN A 812 -32.34 -0.50 -6.92
CA GLN A 812 -32.32 -1.61 -7.89
C GLN A 812 -31.12 -1.53 -8.84
N GLU A 813 -30.51 -0.35 -9.01
CA GLU A 813 -29.34 -0.13 -9.86
C GLU A 813 -28.01 -0.43 -9.15
N TYR A 814 -27.94 -0.34 -7.82
CA TYR A 814 -26.70 -0.52 -7.05
C TYR A 814 -25.95 -1.84 -7.34
N PRO A 815 -26.60 -2.99 -7.60
CA PRO A 815 -25.91 -4.22 -7.96
C PRO A 815 -25.17 -4.15 -9.30
N THR A 816 -25.61 -3.31 -10.23
CA THR A 816 -25.15 -3.27 -11.63
C THR A 816 -24.48 -1.97 -12.02
N ASP A 817 -24.62 -0.90 -11.23
CA ASP A 817 -24.07 0.42 -11.50
C ASP A 817 -23.18 0.92 -10.36
N VAL A 818 -22.01 1.43 -10.70
CA VAL A 818 -21.03 2.06 -9.78
C VAL A 818 -20.82 3.54 -10.07
N ALA A 819 -21.61 4.13 -10.97
CA ALA A 819 -21.54 5.55 -11.27
C ALA A 819 -21.85 6.38 -10.02
N ASP A 820 -21.16 7.49 -9.83
CA ASP A 820 -21.29 8.42 -8.71
C ASP A 820 -21.05 7.83 -7.31
N ARG A 821 -20.55 6.59 -7.23
CA ARG A 821 -20.22 5.93 -5.97
C ARG A 821 -18.75 6.16 -5.58
N ALA A 822 -18.51 6.25 -4.26
CA ALA A 822 -17.18 6.48 -3.73
C ALA A 822 -16.19 5.36 -4.05
N ILE A 823 -16.64 4.10 -4.10
CA ILE A 823 -15.83 2.94 -4.51
C ILE A 823 -15.40 3.01 -5.99
N GLY A 824 -16.17 3.68 -6.85
CA GLY A 824 -15.88 3.86 -8.28
C GLY A 824 -15.22 5.19 -8.64
N ALA A 825 -15.06 6.09 -7.66
CA ALA A 825 -14.58 7.45 -7.90
C ALA A 825 -13.08 7.55 -8.24
N GLY A 826 -12.33 6.47 -8.09
CA GLY A 826 -10.90 6.43 -8.41
C GLY A 826 -10.06 7.32 -7.50
N GLY A 827 -8.96 7.84 -8.04
CA GLY A 827 -8.03 8.70 -7.30
C GLY A 827 -8.46 10.16 -7.15
N THR A 828 -9.55 10.58 -7.79
CA THR A 828 -9.92 11.99 -7.93
C THR A 828 -10.44 12.62 -6.63
N THR A 829 -10.94 11.83 -5.69
CA THR A 829 -11.58 12.29 -4.46
C THR A 829 -10.62 12.54 -3.30
N ASN A 830 -9.34 12.17 -3.41
CA ASN A 830 -8.34 12.43 -2.37
C ASN A 830 -7.74 13.84 -2.46
N TYR A 831 -8.21 14.65 -3.40
CA TYR A 831 -7.64 15.95 -3.65
C TYR A 831 -8.25 16.99 -2.75
N VAL A 832 -7.60 17.30 -1.64
CA VAL A 832 -7.96 18.41 -0.76
C VAL A 832 -7.40 19.71 -1.35
N THR A 833 -8.04 20.22 -2.40
CA THR A 833 -7.91 21.66 -2.70
C THR A 833 -8.86 22.43 -1.81
N LYS A 834 -8.60 23.73 -1.57
CA LYS A 834 -9.58 24.62 -0.90
C LYS A 834 -10.97 24.53 -1.54
N LYS A 835 -11.07 24.18 -2.81
CA LYS A 835 -12.32 24.01 -3.56
C LYS A 835 -12.91 22.59 -3.37
N ALA A 836 -12.07 21.56 -3.33
CA ALA A 836 -12.49 20.17 -3.10
C ALA A 836 -12.85 19.90 -1.63
N ALA A 837 -12.26 20.65 -0.68
CA ALA A 837 -12.66 20.60 0.72
C ALA A 837 -14.14 21.06 0.95
N LYS A 838 -14.72 21.77 -0.02
CA LYS A 838 -16.12 22.19 -0.01
C LYS A 838 -17.07 21.18 -0.67
N THR A 839 -16.55 20.13 -1.33
CA THR A 839 -17.39 19.06 -1.86
C THR A 839 -17.66 18.05 -0.75
N PRO A 840 -18.94 17.76 -0.43
CA PRO A 840 -19.30 16.85 0.67
C PRO A 840 -18.56 15.51 0.65
N ASN A 841 -18.36 14.97 -0.52
CA ASN A 841 -17.73 13.66 -0.73
C ASN A 841 -16.28 13.62 -0.25
N SER A 842 -15.46 14.62 -0.60
CA SER A 842 -14.04 14.62 -0.19
C SER A 842 -13.88 14.86 1.31
N TYR A 843 -14.74 15.69 1.90
CA TYR A 843 -14.74 15.92 3.35
C TYR A 843 -15.09 14.64 4.12
N ALA A 844 -16.17 13.97 3.76
CA ALA A 844 -16.60 12.73 4.38
C ALA A 844 -15.51 11.64 4.27
N LEU A 845 -14.97 11.42 3.07
CA LEU A 845 -13.96 10.40 2.84
C LEU A 845 -12.68 10.64 3.64
N ASN A 846 -12.25 11.90 3.79
CA ASN A 846 -11.08 12.24 4.63
C ASN A 846 -11.35 11.96 6.12
N ILE A 847 -12.53 12.33 6.63
CA ILE A 847 -12.93 12.07 8.02
C ILE A 847 -12.94 10.57 8.32
N PHE A 848 -13.44 9.76 7.38
CA PHE A 848 -13.49 8.31 7.54
C PHE A 848 -12.17 7.59 7.19
N GLY A 849 -11.08 8.34 6.94
CA GLY A 849 -9.73 7.80 6.84
C GLY A 849 -9.36 7.22 5.48
N LYS A 850 -9.91 7.76 4.38
CA LYS A 850 -9.44 7.41 3.03
C LYS A 850 -7.96 7.76 2.88
N PRO A 851 -7.09 6.84 2.39
CA PRO A 851 -5.67 7.08 2.27
C PRO A 851 -5.35 8.18 1.24
N ALA A 852 -4.33 8.97 1.53
CA ALA A 852 -3.79 9.97 0.61
C ALA A 852 -2.94 9.35 -0.50
N ARG A 853 -2.56 8.07 -0.38
CA ARG A 853 -1.73 7.31 -1.33
C ARG A 853 -0.37 7.98 -1.57
N GLN A 854 0.22 8.54 -0.53
CA GLN A 854 1.54 9.16 -0.60
C GLN A 854 2.66 8.12 -0.61
N THR A 855 2.45 7.03 0.10
CA THR A 855 3.31 5.85 0.11
C THR A 855 2.64 4.68 -0.62
N ASN A 856 3.40 3.62 -0.93
CA ASN A 856 2.88 2.39 -1.54
C ASN A 856 2.48 1.37 -0.46
N CYS A 857 1.64 1.79 0.49
CA CYS A 857 1.36 1.04 1.70
C CYS A 857 -0.13 1.04 2.02
N ASP A 858 -0.64 -0.11 2.44
CA ASP A 858 -1.99 -0.24 3.00
C ASP A 858 -2.12 0.47 4.36
N CYS A 859 -0.99 0.80 5.00
CA CYS A 859 -0.90 1.41 6.33
C CYS A 859 -1.42 2.86 6.40
N GLU A 860 -1.64 3.53 5.26
CA GLU A 860 -2.21 4.88 5.24
C GLU A 860 -3.72 4.92 5.52
N ARG A 861 -4.41 3.79 5.41
CA ARG A 861 -5.86 3.71 5.66
C ARG A 861 -6.13 3.72 7.16
N VAL A 862 -6.72 4.79 7.65
CA VAL A 862 -7.05 4.94 9.08
C VAL A 862 -8.43 4.36 9.36
N MET A 863 -8.48 3.37 10.25
CA MET A 863 -9.72 2.68 10.64
C MET A 863 -10.16 3.06 12.07
N ASP A 864 -9.39 3.88 12.78
CA ASP A 864 -9.70 4.27 14.14
C ASP A 864 -10.92 5.20 14.23
N PRO A 865 -11.75 5.06 15.28
CA PRO A 865 -12.87 5.96 15.50
C PRO A 865 -12.38 7.35 15.91
N THR A 866 -12.95 8.39 15.31
CA THR A 866 -12.65 9.78 15.64
C THR A 866 -13.90 10.55 16.03
N LEU A 867 -13.72 11.60 16.83
CA LEU A 867 -14.82 12.53 17.17
C LEU A 867 -15.44 13.15 15.91
N LEU A 868 -14.61 13.48 14.91
CA LEU A 868 -15.07 14.07 13.65
C LEU A 868 -16.03 13.16 12.89
N GLN A 869 -15.82 11.83 12.91
CA GLN A 869 -16.75 10.87 12.31
C GLN A 869 -18.13 10.92 12.98
N THR A 870 -18.16 11.00 14.31
CA THR A 870 -19.39 11.12 15.08
C THR A 870 -20.11 12.44 14.80
N ILE A 871 -19.35 13.56 14.72
CA ILE A 871 -19.91 14.87 14.39
C ILE A 871 -20.49 14.85 12.97
N TYR A 872 -19.80 14.25 12.01
CA TYR A 872 -20.28 14.15 10.63
C TYR A 872 -21.60 13.36 10.57
N THR A 873 -21.67 12.16 11.12
CA THR A 873 -22.87 11.33 11.03
C THR A 873 -24.09 11.94 11.75
N ARG A 874 -23.85 12.79 12.75
CA ARG A 874 -24.93 13.40 13.54
C ARG A 874 -25.36 14.79 13.06
N ASN A 875 -24.43 15.58 12.53
CA ASN A 875 -24.64 17.02 12.36
C ASN A 875 -24.31 17.55 10.95
N ASP A 876 -23.80 16.72 10.03
CA ASP A 876 -23.46 17.20 8.69
C ASP A 876 -24.73 17.61 7.93
N PRO A 877 -24.82 18.88 7.47
CA PRO A 877 -26.02 19.36 6.80
C PRO A 877 -26.37 18.61 5.51
N SER A 878 -25.38 18.06 4.82
CA SER A 878 -25.62 17.32 3.59
C SER A 878 -26.23 15.94 3.85
N LEU A 879 -25.84 15.30 4.97
CA LEU A 879 -26.41 14.02 5.41
C LEU A 879 -27.83 14.24 5.96
N LEU A 880 -28.01 15.22 6.84
CA LEU A 880 -29.35 15.55 7.39
C LEU A 880 -30.29 15.94 6.27
N GLY A 881 -29.83 16.78 5.31
CA GLY A 881 -30.62 17.16 4.15
C GLY A 881 -31.08 15.99 3.28
N ARG A 882 -30.28 14.92 3.20
CA ARG A 882 -30.69 13.69 2.48
C ARG A 882 -31.76 12.90 3.21
N ILE A 883 -31.70 12.85 4.53
CA ILE A 883 -32.74 12.17 5.33
C ILE A 883 -34.04 12.94 5.28
N ASP A 884 -33.97 14.28 5.29
CA ASP A 884 -35.12 15.18 5.20
C ASP A 884 -35.57 15.42 3.74
N ASP A 885 -34.76 15.03 2.75
CA ASP A 885 -35.08 15.22 1.32
C ASP A 885 -36.29 14.37 0.92
N LYS A 886 -37.36 15.04 0.57
CA LYS A 886 -38.58 14.41 0.10
C LYS A 886 -38.40 13.53 -1.14
N ARG A 887 -37.29 13.71 -1.89
CA ARG A 887 -36.98 12.87 -3.06
C ARG A 887 -36.31 11.57 -2.64
N GLY A 888 -35.28 11.61 -1.82
CA GLY A 888 -34.53 10.43 -1.39
C GLY A 888 -35.34 9.50 -0.46
N THR A 889 -36.09 10.09 0.48
CA THR A 889 -36.92 9.36 1.45
C THR A 889 -38.42 9.34 1.13
N ALA A 890 -38.82 9.70 -0.09
CA ALA A 890 -40.23 9.66 -0.57
C ALA A 890 -40.90 8.28 -0.38
N TRP A 891 -40.11 7.21 -0.46
CA TRP A 891 -40.60 5.85 -0.23
C TRP A 891 -41.19 5.65 1.17
N ILE A 892 -40.82 6.46 2.17
CA ILE A 892 -41.43 6.44 3.51
C ILE A 892 -42.87 6.95 3.44
N GLU A 893 -43.06 8.08 2.75
CA GLU A 893 -44.40 8.67 2.53
C GLU A 893 -45.27 7.71 1.77
N GLU A 894 -44.79 7.12 0.68
CA GLU A 894 -45.48 6.13 -0.15
C GLU A 894 -45.88 4.89 0.68
N ALA A 895 -44.93 4.37 1.51
CA ALA A 895 -45.19 3.19 2.32
C ALA A 895 -46.26 3.42 3.39
N PHE A 896 -46.39 4.64 3.88
CA PHE A 896 -47.49 5.07 4.75
C PHE A 896 -48.76 5.45 3.98
N GLY A 897 -48.77 5.32 2.64
CA GLY A 897 -49.90 5.69 1.81
C GLY A 897 -50.18 7.21 1.83
N ILE A 898 -49.17 8.04 2.08
CA ILE A 898 -49.26 9.50 2.11
C ILE A 898 -48.89 10.02 0.72
N LYS A 899 -49.75 10.81 0.09
CA LYS A 899 -49.52 11.41 -1.22
C LYS A 899 -48.97 12.85 -1.08
N PRO A 900 -48.19 13.34 -2.02
CA PRO A 900 -47.79 14.75 -2.03
C PRO A 900 -49.04 15.65 -2.04
N GLY A 901 -49.11 16.55 -1.03
CA GLY A 901 -50.28 17.42 -0.88
C GLY A 901 -51.50 16.75 -0.21
N ASP A 902 -51.31 15.65 0.47
CA ASP A 902 -52.34 14.96 1.26
C ASP A 902 -53.00 15.94 2.24
N ARG A 903 -54.33 16.01 2.17
CA ARG A 903 -55.14 16.91 2.99
C ARG A 903 -55.97 16.18 4.04
N ARG A 904 -55.76 14.89 4.23
CA ARG A 904 -56.42 14.12 5.27
C ARG A 904 -56.12 14.69 6.66
N PRO A 905 -57.04 14.61 7.59
CA PRO A 905 -56.79 14.96 8.98
C PRO A 905 -55.60 14.17 9.56
N PRO A 906 -54.77 14.75 10.44
CA PRO A 906 -53.61 14.06 11.04
C PRO A 906 -53.96 12.71 11.69
N GLU A 907 -55.15 12.54 12.21
CA GLU A 907 -55.60 11.28 12.82
C GLU A 907 -55.82 10.18 11.78
N GLU A 908 -56.40 10.50 10.63
CA GLU A 908 -56.59 9.54 9.54
C GLU A 908 -55.24 9.10 8.94
N VAL A 909 -54.28 10.04 8.82
CA VAL A 909 -52.92 9.72 8.39
C VAL A 909 -52.26 8.82 9.41
N ARG A 910 -52.45 9.06 10.72
CA ARG A 910 -51.88 8.24 11.78
C ARG A 910 -52.49 6.82 11.82
N GLU A 911 -53.80 6.69 11.60
CA GLU A 911 -54.46 5.38 11.53
C GLU A 911 -53.99 4.58 10.30
N ALA A 912 -53.84 5.22 9.15
CA ALA A 912 -53.26 4.57 7.97
C ALA A 912 -51.82 4.14 8.25
N ALA A 913 -51.01 4.95 8.95
CA ALA A 913 -49.66 4.64 9.29
C ALA A 913 -49.52 3.46 10.28
N LYS A 914 -50.47 3.26 11.21
CA LYS A 914 -50.48 2.09 12.09
C LYS A 914 -50.50 0.76 11.33
N ALA A 915 -51.18 0.67 10.20
CA ALA A 915 -51.24 -0.53 9.37
C ALA A 915 -49.92 -0.79 8.61
N ALA A 916 -49.14 0.27 8.31
CA ALA A 916 -47.92 0.20 7.50
C ALA A 916 -46.60 0.29 8.31
N VAL A 917 -46.67 0.66 9.60
CA VAL A 917 -45.43 0.95 10.41
C VAL A 917 -44.48 -0.22 10.47
N ASP A 918 -44.98 -1.45 10.61
CA ASP A 918 -44.13 -2.64 10.65
C ASP A 918 -43.37 -2.84 9.35
N THR A 919 -43.98 -2.54 8.20
CA THR A 919 -43.35 -2.61 6.89
C THR A 919 -42.30 -1.55 6.74
N VAL A 920 -42.52 -0.31 7.18
CA VAL A 920 -41.56 0.78 7.12
C VAL A 920 -40.36 0.50 8.02
N VAL A 921 -40.59 0.10 9.26
CA VAL A 921 -39.53 -0.28 10.21
C VAL A 921 -38.70 -1.43 9.64
N ARG A 922 -39.35 -2.45 9.08
CA ARG A 922 -38.65 -3.59 8.46
C ARG A 922 -37.77 -3.12 7.29
N GLU A 923 -38.26 -2.26 6.42
CA GLU A 923 -37.49 -1.73 5.30
C GLU A 923 -36.29 -0.90 5.80
N ILE A 924 -36.43 -0.06 6.86
CA ILE A 924 -35.32 0.68 7.46
C ILE A 924 -34.22 -0.27 7.96
N PHE A 925 -34.60 -1.36 8.68
CA PHE A 925 -33.62 -2.35 9.15
C PHE A 925 -32.93 -3.08 8.00
N LEU A 926 -33.66 -3.44 6.94
CA LEU A 926 -33.09 -4.09 5.77
C LEU A 926 -32.08 -3.17 5.04
N ARG A 927 -32.40 -1.89 4.87
CA ARG A 927 -31.56 -0.87 4.23
C ARG A 927 -30.29 -0.58 5.00
N THR A 928 -30.35 -0.59 6.33
CA THR A 928 -29.25 -0.18 7.19
C THR A 928 -28.46 -1.36 7.74
N LEU A 929 -29.13 -2.36 8.30
CA LEU A 929 -28.49 -3.48 8.98
C LEU A 929 -28.46 -4.78 8.17
N SER A 930 -29.12 -4.80 7.00
CA SER A 930 -29.22 -5.98 6.13
C SER A 930 -29.83 -7.22 6.80
N ARG A 931 -30.70 -6.99 7.77
CA ARG A 931 -31.44 -8.02 8.50
C ARG A 931 -32.85 -7.52 8.87
N PRO A 932 -33.82 -8.41 9.03
CA PRO A 932 -35.08 -8.01 9.63
C PRO A 932 -34.90 -7.62 11.10
N PRO A 933 -35.77 -6.74 11.66
CA PRO A 933 -35.83 -6.50 13.10
C PRO A 933 -36.27 -7.75 13.83
N SER A 934 -35.78 -7.92 15.07
CA SER A 934 -36.39 -8.88 16.00
C SER A 934 -37.78 -8.39 16.43
N THR A 935 -38.59 -9.27 16.98
CA THR A 935 -39.93 -8.92 17.45
C THR A 935 -39.92 -7.73 18.43
N LYS A 936 -38.91 -7.67 19.32
CA LYS A 936 -38.77 -6.58 20.30
C LYS A 936 -38.35 -5.27 19.61
N GLU A 937 -37.38 -5.32 18.66
CA GLU A 937 -36.98 -4.15 17.89
C GLU A 937 -38.13 -3.60 17.06
N LEU A 938 -38.91 -4.46 16.39
CA LEU A 938 -40.06 -4.08 15.58
C LEU A 938 -41.12 -3.35 16.46
N SER A 939 -41.49 -3.93 17.57
CA SER A 939 -42.46 -3.34 18.49
C SER A 939 -41.97 -1.99 19.05
N ASN A 940 -40.73 -1.91 19.51
CA ASN A 940 -40.19 -0.68 20.10
C ASN A 940 -40.08 0.44 19.05
N ALA A 941 -39.49 0.12 17.88
CA ALA A 941 -39.33 1.09 16.80
C ALA A 941 -40.69 1.53 16.22
N GLY A 942 -41.64 0.60 16.06
CA GLY A 942 -42.99 0.94 15.60
C GLY A 942 -43.72 1.87 16.57
N THR A 943 -43.61 1.62 17.87
CA THR A 943 -44.17 2.49 18.92
C THR A 943 -43.53 3.88 18.89
N ASP A 944 -42.22 3.95 18.78
CA ASP A 944 -41.46 5.20 18.71
C ASP A 944 -41.88 6.02 17.47
N VAL A 945 -41.88 5.42 16.28
CA VAL A 945 -42.33 6.06 15.02
C VAL A 945 -43.73 6.66 15.13
N LEU A 946 -44.67 5.93 15.74
CA LEU A 946 -46.06 6.39 15.91
C LEU A 946 -46.22 7.41 17.05
N SER A 947 -45.21 7.57 17.93
CA SER A 947 -45.27 8.55 19.03
C SER A 947 -45.00 9.99 18.55
N HIS A 948 -44.38 10.16 17.40
CA HIS A 948 -44.08 11.47 16.81
C HIS A 948 -45.33 12.17 16.27
N GLU A 949 -45.26 13.48 16.14
CA GLU A 949 -46.35 14.29 15.57
C GLU A 949 -46.72 13.81 14.15
N SER A 950 -45.69 13.46 13.37
CA SER A 950 -45.86 12.83 12.06
C SER A 950 -45.13 11.48 12.02
N PRO A 951 -45.80 10.36 11.62
CA PRO A 951 -45.15 9.06 11.41
C PRO A 951 -43.99 9.09 10.41
N VAL A 952 -44.03 9.98 9.41
CA VAL A 952 -42.95 10.20 8.45
C VAL A 952 -41.73 10.78 9.14
N THR A 953 -41.91 11.75 10.01
CA THR A 953 -40.84 12.33 10.85
C THR A 953 -40.23 11.25 11.73
N GLY A 954 -41.04 10.48 12.44
CA GLY A 954 -40.58 9.37 13.28
C GLY A 954 -39.79 8.32 12.50
N ALA A 955 -40.22 7.96 11.30
CA ALA A 955 -39.51 7.02 10.44
C ALA A 955 -38.17 7.60 9.93
N ARG A 956 -38.10 8.90 9.61
CA ARG A 956 -36.84 9.57 9.24
C ARG A 956 -35.89 9.65 10.42
N GLU A 957 -36.36 9.94 11.62
CA GLU A 957 -35.54 9.91 12.85
C GLU A 957 -35.05 8.50 13.20
N LEU A 958 -35.89 7.47 12.97
CA LEU A 958 -35.44 6.08 13.08
C LEU A 958 -34.33 5.78 12.05
N LEU A 959 -34.50 6.18 10.80
CA LEU A 959 -33.46 6.00 9.76
C LEU A 959 -32.15 6.70 10.15
N TRP A 960 -32.22 7.95 10.64
CA TRP A 960 -31.06 8.66 11.17
C TRP A 960 -30.43 7.93 12.35
N THR A 961 -31.23 7.44 13.28
CA THR A 961 -30.75 6.67 14.42
C THR A 961 -30.04 5.41 13.98
N MET A 962 -30.59 4.67 13.02
CA MET A 962 -30.01 3.43 12.53
C MET A 962 -28.66 3.65 11.84
N VAL A 963 -28.50 4.73 11.05
CA VAL A 963 -27.24 5.11 10.40
C VAL A 963 -26.16 5.46 11.45
N ASN A 964 -26.56 5.95 12.64
CA ASN A 964 -25.67 6.30 13.73
C ASN A 964 -25.35 5.11 14.67
N THR A 965 -25.96 3.93 14.46
CA THR A 965 -25.66 2.75 15.27
C THR A 965 -24.26 2.20 15.00
N ARG A 966 -23.67 1.56 16.03
CA ARG A 966 -22.41 0.83 15.86
C ARG A 966 -22.56 -0.30 14.83
N GLU A 967 -23.70 -1.01 14.84
CA GLU A 967 -23.96 -2.12 13.92
C GLU A 967 -23.92 -1.67 12.46
N PHE A 968 -24.44 -0.47 12.14
CA PHE A 968 -24.36 0.08 10.79
C PHE A 968 -22.91 0.36 10.36
N LEU A 969 -22.09 0.94 11.26
CA LEU A 969 -20.74 1.40 10.97
C LEU A 969 -19.67 0.29 10.98
N VAL A 970 -20.05 -0.95 11.27
CA VAL A 970 -19.11 -2.09 11.32
C VAL A 970 -19.51 -3.20 10.36
N ASN A 971 -18.52 -4.02 10.03
CA ASN A 971 -18.66 -5.33 9.41
C ASN A 971 -18.30 -6.42 10.44
N HIS A 972 -19.18 -7.41 10.64
CA HIS A 972 -19.03 -8.45 11.66
C HIS A 972 -19.42 -9.84 11.14
#